data_4fcd44cad3aa09d47d6e14f046f1d34c
#
_entry.id   4fcd44cad3aa09d47d6e14f046f1d34c
#
_cell.length_a   1.000
_cell.length_b   1.000
_cell.length_c   1.000
_cell.angle_alpha   90.00
_cell.angle_beta   90.00
_cell.angle_gamma   90.00
#
_symmetry.space_group_name_H-M   'P 1'
#
loop_
_entity.id
_entity.type
_entity.pdbx_description
1 polymer ?
#
loop_
_entity_poly.entity_id
_entity_poly.type
_entity_poly.pdbx_seq_one_letter_code
_entity_poly.pdbx_strand_id
1 'polypeptide(L)'
;MNSGENNSKKIAIFVSHRIDLKSMVIDNPLYVPVRCGAALDENDEGNVIMGDNTGDNISEKRISFCEYTVQYWAWKNYDADYYGLCHYRRYLSFMDSFMPGNDYDVRMENNLSVRTAELYQLFNKSKMEKEISSYDVIVGKAFDTTKITRVRPRNSVKELWYASRNLVDPIAIDTLIKIIEDRHPELVESMNEYFASKYYRGYNCFVMSKKIFNEYNKVLFDILFEFDKQFDTTGYEGNKLRATGYMGEIVYGVYMWYLQHHTDCRFLERQIVYFKNTEADPDANTLAQRTLSYKKPNDDIKIFVSHRMDLDSAVIGNRIFENYKCNAGSARCFLKMNGDDTGDNISDLAKYFSELSVQYWAWKNADVNYYGLCHYRRYLSFSNKKFDQCSRGYIIENMLNEESIEKYGLNDYDNMAKQIKKYDLITGGSMDVDEMDFLFGGKRAHCIKDIFMIQEHLFDKSAPELTLKLVDELYPEYSKAAEEYMASKKYYAYNCFVMSKELFNRFCTFEFGVLFEFMKRFDLSKYQGTKMRTPGYMSEVLYGIFIYWVLKQRKYKVKENQLVFFRETNAAKCKVTPVKTAATPKKPQKVESVLKKILRNTFPAYRVALRNEERLGALVASVNDLQKKSTEHSVLLARTVKVCQSTAPKSVQALSLIHISEP
;
A
#
# COMPACT_ATOMS: atom_id res chain seq x y z
N MET A 1 -31.72 35.79 -22.86
CA MET A 1 -30.36 35.27 -22.87
C MET A 1 -29.77 35.56 -21.49
N ASN A 2 -29.94 34.64 -20.55
CA ASN A 2 -29.30 34.73 -19.24
C ASN A 2 -28.05 33.85 -19.31
N SER A 3 -26.91 34.47 -19.37
CA SER A 3 -25.61 33.82 -19.12
C SER A 3 -25.57 33.43 -17.65
N GLY A 4 -25.89 32.17 -17.37
CA GLY A 4 -25.64 31.58 -16.07
C GLY A 4 -24.14 31.47 -15.88
N GLU A 5 -23.55 32.42 -15.20
CA GLU A 5 -22.22 32.27 -14.62
C GLU A 5 -22.27 31.05 -13.69
N ASN A 6 -21.52 30.01 -14.08
CA ASN A 6 -21.31 28.81 -13.28
C ASN A 6 -20.40 29.24 -12.11
N ASN A 7 -20.99 29.79 -11.05
CA ASN A 7 -20.29 30.30 -9.87
C ASN A 7 -19.79 29.08 -9.07
N SER A 8 -18.69 28.49 -9.50
CA SER A 8 -18.08 27.37 -8.79
C SER A 8 -17.61 27.84 -7.40
N LYS A 9 -18.16 27.25 -6.35
CA LYS A 9 -17.82 27.57 -4.95
C LYS A 9 -16.34 27.33 -4.71
N LYS A 10 -15.69 28.27 -4.05
CA LYS A 10 -14.29 28.17 -3.67
C LYS A 10 -14.18 27.30 -2.41
N ILE A 11 -13.53 26.15 -2.56
CA ILE A 11 -13.31 25.18 -1.48
C ILE A 11 -11.81 25.14 -1.16
N ALA A 12 -11.45 25.22 0.12
CA ALA A 12 -10.09 25.10 0.60
C ALA A 12 -10.00 24.14 1.80
N ILE A 13 -9.33 23.01 1.63
CA ILE A 13 -9.08 22.03 2.68
C ILE A 13 -7.62 22.17 3.11
N PHE A 14 -7.37 22.80 4.24
CA PHE A 14 -6.03 23.03 4.75
C PHE A 14 -5.45 21.73 5.30
N VAL A 15 -4.27 21.36 4.81
CA VAL A 15 -3.55 20.18 5.26
C VAL A 15 -2.39 20.62 6.13
N SER A 16 -2.47 20.36 7.42
CA SER A 16 -1.43 20.70 8.39
C SER A 16 -0.22 19.78 8.21
N HIS A 17 0.90 20.33 7.74
CA HIS A 17 2.19 19.67 7.58
C HIS A 17 3.13 20.02 8.74
N ARG A 18 4.00 19.10 9.12
CA ARG A 18 5.05 19.35 10.11
C ARG A 18 6.25 20.07 9.48
N ILE A 19 6.91 20.96 10.24
CA ILE A 19 8.15 21.63 9.81
C ILE A 19 9.36 20.68 9.79
N ASP A 20 9.36 19.66 10.64
CA ASP A 20 10.46 18.70 10.84
C ASP A 20 10.30 17.40 10.03
N LEU A 21 9.32 17.32 9.13
CA LEU A 21 9.06 16.14 8.30
C LEU A 21 8.61 16.55 6.90
N LYS A 22 9.37 16.16 5.88
CA LYS A 22 8.94 16.30 4.48
C LYS A 22 7.90 15.22 4.15
N SER A 23 6.63 15.60 4.16
CA SER A 23 5.53 14.73 3.78
C SER A 23 4.98 15.06 2.41
N MET A 24 4.44 14.03 1.73
CA MET A 24 3.82 14.16 0.41
C MET A 24 2.63 15.11 0.42
N VAL A 25 2.55 15.95 -0.60
CA VAL A 25 1.40 16.81 -0.89
C VAL A 25 0.56 16.15 -1.98
N ILE A 26 -0.76 16.07 -1.78
CA ILE A 26 -1.69 15.52 -2.78
C ILE A 26 -1.97 16.61 -3.82
N ASP A 27 -1.72 16.31 -5.11
CA ASP A 27 -2.01 17.19 -6.24
C ASP A 27 -3.52 17.20 -6.54
N ASN A 28 -4.23 17.94 -5.69
CA ASN A 28 -5.63 18.28 -5.87
C ASN A 28 -5.82 19.73 -5.39
N PRO A 29 -6.29 20.64 -6.25
CA PRO A 29 -6.40 22.06 -5.92
C PRO A 29 -7.36 22.38 -4.76
N LEU A 30 -8.15 21.41 -4.28
CA LEU A 30 -8.95 21.57 -3.07
C LEU A 30 -8.11 21.49 -1.79
N TYR A 31 -6.94 20.82 -1.84
CA TYR A 31 -6.04 20.75 -0.70
C TYR A 31 -5.03 21.89 -0.72
N VAL A 32 -4.95 22.61 0.39
CA VAL A 32 -4.00 23.70 0.63
C VAL A 32 -3.00 23.23 1.67
N PRO A 33 -1.80 22.78 1.29
CA PRO A 33 -0.77 22.37 2.24
C PRO A 33 -0.22 23.57 2.98
N VAL A 34 -0.13 23.49 4.32
CA VAL A 34 0.38 24.56 5.19
C VAL A 34 1.32 23.97 6.24
N ARG A 35 2.50 24.55 6.42
CA ARG A 35 3.46 24.19 7.47
C ARG A 35 2.99 24.75 8.81
N CYS A 36 2.69 23.85 9.74
CA CYS A 36 2.23 24.14 11.09
C CYS A 36 3.39 24.59 11.98
N GLY A 37 3.30 25.77 12.54
CA GLY A 37 4.34 26.34 13.39
C GLY A 37 5.57 26.82 12.59
N ALA A 38 5.36 27.37 11.42
CA ALA A 38 6.42 27.82 10.53
C ALA A 38 7.30 28.95 11.16
N ALA A 39 6.77 29.69 12.15
CA ALA A 39 7.57 30.65 12.92
C ALA A 39 8.71 30.01 13.75
N LEU A 40 8.64 28.70 14.00
CA LEU A 40 9.65 27.93 14.74
C LEU A 40 10.59 27.15 13.81
N ASP A 41 10.48 27.33 12.48
CA ASP A 41 11.31 26.64 11.50
C ASP A 41 12.59 27.45 11.21
N GLU A 42 13.71 26.99 11.75
CA GLU A 42 15.03 27.61 11.53
C GLU A 42 15.56 27.39 10.10
N ASN A 43 14.94 26.51 9.31
CA ASN A 43 15.39 26.11 7.96
C ASN A 43 14.37 26.46 6.87
N ASP A 44 13.73 27.61 6.95
CA ASP A 44 12.64 28.02 6.06
C ASP A 44 13.08 28.30 4.60
N GLU A 45 14.37 28.53 4.36
CA GLU A 45 14.88 28.82 3.01
C GLU A 45 14.66 27.63 2.05
N GLY A 46 13.84 27.86 1.00
CA GLY A 46 13.60 26.89 -0.07
C GLY A 46 12.38 25.98 0.12
N ASN A 47 11.56 26.17 1.15
CA ASN A 47 10.31 25.44 1.29
C ASN A 47 9.24 25.88 0.28
N VAL A 48 8.69 24.90 -0.46
CA VAL A 48 7.63 25.13 -1.46
C VAL A 48 6.25 25.27 -0.83
N ILE A 49 6.06 24.72 0.39
CA ILE A 49 4.79 24.76 1.12
C ILE A 49 4.76 26.03 1.98
N MET A 50 3.68 26.83 1.86
CA MET A 50 3.49 28.04 2.65
C MET A 50 3.46 27.74 4.16
N GLY A 51 3.94 28.70 4.96
CA GLY A 51 3.86 28.64 6.42
C GLY A 51 2.60 29.29 6.97
N ASP A 52 2.21 28.91 8.19
CA ASP A 52 1.15 29.55 8.96
C ASP A 52 1.61 30.81 9.73
N ASN A 53 2.80 31.33 9.41
CA ASN A 53 3.46 32.46 10.08
C ASN A 53 3.29 33.81 9.38
N THR A 54 2.33 33.91 8.44
CA THR A 54 2.04 35.16 7.72
C THR A 54 0.73 35.81 8.21
N GLY A 55 0.61 37.13 8.05
CA GLY A 55 -0.61 37.86 8.45
C GLY A 55 -0.95 37.74 9.94
N ASP A 56 -2.25 37.69 10.26
CA ASP A 56 -2.74 37.42 11.62
C ASP A 56 -2.59 35.92 11.94
N ASN A 57 -1.68 35.58 12.84
CA ASN A 57 -1.31 34.19 13.12
C ASN A 57 -0.92 33.94 14.57
N ILE A 58 -0.87 32.68 14.96
CA ILE A 58 -0.40 32.17 16.25
C ILE A 58 0.64 31.06 16.06
N SER A 59 1.42 31.11 14.99
CA SER A 59 2.37 30.08 14.58
C SER A 59 3.37 29.69 15.67
N GLU A 60 3.83 30.65 16.47
CA GLU A 60 4.72 30.43 17.62
C GLU A 60 4.12 29.51 18.71
N LYS A 61 2.76 29.43 18.79
CA LYS A 61 2.06 28.60 19.79
C LYS A 61 1.92 27.13 19.36
N ARG A 62 2.60 26.67 18.30
CA ARG A 62 2.48 25.31 17.77
C ARG A 62 2.65 24.22 18.84
N ILE A 63 3.52 24.43 19.83
CA ILE A 63 3.82 23.40 20.83
C ILE A 63 2.56 23.05 21.64
N SER A 64 1.76 24.04 22.02
CA SER A 64 0.52 23.87 22.79
C SER A 64 -0.71 23.72 21.90
N PHE A 65 -0.83 24.51 20.82
CA PHE A 65 -2.00 24.57 19.95
C PHE A 65 -1.99 23.53 18.81
N CYS A 66 -0.83 22.95 18.46
CA CYS A 66 -0.70 21.96 17.39
C CYS A 66 -1.27 22.49 16.05
N GLU A 67 -2.06 21.67 15.32
CA GLU A 67 -2.70 22.02 14.04
C GLU A 67 -3.70 23.19 14.10
N TYR A 68 -4.10 23.63 15.27
CA TYR A 68 -4.96 24.79 15.42
C TYR A 68 -4.28 26.10 15.01
N THR A 69 -2.94 26.17 14.95
CA THR A 69 -2.23 27.34 14.40
C THR A 69 -2.55 27.51 12.92
N VAL A 70 -2.62 26.40 12.16
CA VAL A 70 -3.04 26.41 10.75
C VAL A 70 -4.51 26.78 10.62
N GLN A 71 -5.40 26.25 11.48
CA GLN A 71 -6.82 26.59 11.48
C GLN A 71 -7.06 28.08 11.78
N TYR A 72 -6.34 28.67 12.76
CA TYR A 72 -6.40 30.09 13.07
C TYR A 72 -5.93 30.93 11.88
N TRP A 73 -4.77 30.58 11.32
CA TRP A 73 -4.22 31.27 10.16
C TRP A 73 -5.18 31.26 8.96
N ALA A 74 -5.79 30.12 8.68
CA ALA A 74 -6.79 29.98 7.61
C ALA A 74 -8.02 30.84 7.87
N TRP A 75 -8.50 30.89 9.13
CA TRP A 75 -9.65 31.71 9.53
C TRP A 75 -9.40 33.20 9.37
N LYS A 76 -8.18 33.66 9.66
CA LYS A 76 -7.81 35.09 9.63
C LYS A 76 -7.40 35.60 8.26
N ASN A 77 -6.76 34.76 7.45
CA ASN A 77 -6.04 35.24 6.27
C ASN A 77 -6.57 34.66 4.95
N TYR A 78 -7.51 33.75 4.96
CA TYR A 78 -7.99 33.11 3.74
C TYR A 78 -9.46 33.38 3.49
N ASP A 79 -9.87 33.51 2.21
CA ASP A 79 -11.27 33.67 1.83
C ASP A 79 -11.70 32.52 0.93
N ALA A 80 -12.70 31.72 1.40
CA ALA A 80 -13.31 30.61 0.69
C ALA A 80 -14.79 30.47 1.06
N ASP A 81 -15.57 29.74 0.25
CA ASP A 81 -16.98 29.40 0.57
C ASP A 81 -17.08 28.19 1.50
N TYR A 82 -16.10 27.28 1.43
CA TYR A 82 -15.95 26.12 2.30
C TYR A 82 -14.51 26.02 2.80
N TYR A 83 -14.38 25.74 4.08
CA TYR A 83 -13.11 25.54 4.76
C TYR A 83 -13.03 24.12 5.31
N GLY A 84 -11.94 23.42 5.00
CA GLY A 84 -11.63 22.12 5.61
C GLY A 84 -10.34 22.16 6.40
N LEU A 85 -10.19 21.23 7.33
CA LEU A 85 -8.93 20.94 8.00
C LEU A 85 -8.66 19.44 7.92
N CYS A 86 -7.44 19.10 7.56
CA CYS A 86 -6.88 17.75 7.57
C CYS A 86 -5.48 17.79 8.15
N HIS A 87 -4.94 16.63 8.45
CA HIS A 87 -3.56 16.48 8.89
C HIS A 87 -2.79 15.69 7.82
N TYR A 88 -1.49 15.92 7.63
CA TYR A 88 -0.69 15.23 6.61
C TYR A 88 -0.77 13.69 6.62
N ARG A 89 -1.24 13.10 7.72
CA ARG A 89 -1.48 11.65 7.87
C ARG A 89 -2.96 11.27 7.89
N ARG A 90 -3.88 12.22 7.93
CA ARG A 90 -5.31 11.97 8.13
C ARG A 90 -6.13 12.75 7.12
N TYR A 91 -6.93 12.04 6.36
CA TYR A 91 -7.81 12.62 5.36
C TYR A 91 -9.21 12.04 5.50
N LEU A 92 -10.23 12.82 5.12
CA LEU A 92 -11.58 12.30 4.93
C LEU A 92 -11.63 11.49 3.64
N SER A 93 -12.19 10.30 3.70
CA SER A 93 -12.45 9.48 2.51
C SER A 93 -13.70 9.95 1.79
N PHE A 94 -13.62 10.15 0.48
CA PHE A 94 -14.77 10.44 -0.37
C PHE A 94 -15.27 9.20 -1.14
N MET A 95 -14.96 7.99 -0.65
CA MET A 95 -15.57 6.75 -1.14
C MET A 95 -17.05 6.69 -0.79
N ASP A 96 -17.84 5.95 -1.59
CA ASP A 96 -19.27 5.76 -1.36
C ASP A 96 -19.57 4.79 -0.20
N SER A 97 -18.59 3.99 0.24
CA SER A 97 -18.73 3.00 1.31
C SER A 97 -17.62 3.10 2.34
N PHE A 98 -17.92 2.74 3.58
CA PHE A 98 -16.92 2.63 4.64
C PHE A 98 -16.21 1.29 4.57
N MET A 99 -14.90 1.30 4.77
CA MET A 99 -14.07 0.11 4.90
C MET A 99 -13.88 -0.27 6.37
N PRO A 100 -13.55 -1.54 6.70
CA PRO A 100 -13.22 -1.93 8.06
C PRO A 100 -12.11 -1.02 8.65
N GLY A 101 -12.40 -0.41 9.80
CA GLY A 101 -11.48 0.44 10.56
C GLY A 101 -10.82 -0.29 11.71
N ASN A 102 -9.97 0.42 12.46
CA ASN A 102 -9.46 -0.01 13.76
C ASN A 102 -10.53 0.22 14.86
N ASP A 103 -10.15 0.01 16.13
CA ASP A 103 -11.04 0.24 17.30
C ASP A 103 -11.62 1.67 17.37
N TYR A 104 -11.08 2.61 16.61
CA TYR A 104 -11.51 4.01 16.52
C TYR A 104 -12.24 4.31 15.20
N ASP A 105 -12.72 3.30 14.49
CA ASP A 105 -13.34 3.38 13.16
C ASP A 105 -12.49 4.11 12.09
N VAL A 106 -11.20 4.30 12.36
CA VAL A 106 -10.23 4.90 11.43
C VAL A 106 -9.66 3.82 10.53
N ARG A 107 -9.73 4.04 9.23
CA ARG A 107 -9.06 3.17 8.26
C ARG A 107 -7.56 3.38 8.32
N MET A 108 -6.82 2.30 8.56
CA MET A 108 -5.36 2.34 8.65
C MET A 108 -4.72 1.88 7.34
N GLU A 109 -3.93 2.76 6.73
CA GLU A 109 -3.11 2.44 5.55
C GLU A 109 -1.62 2.55 5.88
N ASN A 110 -0.81 1.74 5.20
CA ASN A 110 0.64 1.77 5.44
C ASN A 110 1.28 3.00 4.81
N ASN A 111 0.93 3.33 3.56
CA ASN A 111 1.55 4.41 2.81
C ASN A 111 0.51 5.33 2.17
N LEU A 112 0.79 6.64 2.13
CA LEU A 112 0.15 7.55 1.21
C LEU A 112 0.79 7.33 -0.17
N SER A 113 0.04 6.77 -1.10
CA SER A 113 0.46 6.44 -2.47
C SER A 113 -0.59 6.89 -3.47
N VAL A 114 -0.26 6.90 -4.76
CA VAL A 114 -1.24 7.19 -5.82
C VAL A 114 -2.47 6.30 -5.69
N ARG A 115 -2.27 5.00 -5.51
CA ARG A 115 -3.38 4.05 -5.35
C ARG A 115 -4.28 4.36 -4.15
N THR A 116 -3.69 4.57 -2.97
CA THR A 116 -4.49 4.83 -1.78
C THR A 116 -5.21 6.18 -1.88
N ALA A 117 -4.57 7.20 -2.49
CA ALA A 117 -5.22 8.47 -2.77
C ALA A 117 -6.39 8.33 -3.77
N GLU A 118 -6.22 7.51 -4.83
CA GLU A 118 -7.29 7.18 -5.78
C GLU A 118 -8.41 6.37 -5.13
N LEU A 119 -8.06 5.32 -4.37
CA LEU A 119 -9.03 4.48 -3.65
C LEU A 119 -9.95 5.31 -2.77
N TYR A 120 -9.38 6.24 -2.00
CA TYR A 120 -10.15 7.12 -1.10
C TYR A 120 -10.67 8.38 -1.79
N GLN A 121 -10.58 8.45 -3.13
CA GLN A 121 -11.09 9.53 -3.97
C GLN A 121 -10.46 10.91 -3.65
N LEU A 122 -9.22 10.93 -3.15
CA LEU A 122 -8.53 12.17 -2.75
C LEU A 122 -8.09 13.02 -3.96
N PHE A 123 -8.01 12.44 -5.17
CA PHE A 123 -7.78 13.15 -6.42
C PHE A 123 -9.06 13.59 -7.13
N ASN A 124 -10.23 13.08 -6.72
CA ASN A 124 -11.47 13.30 -7.46
C ASN A 124 -12.12 14.63 -7.09
N LYS A 125 -11.55 15.72 -7.62
CA LYS A 125 -12.01 17.08 -7.39
C LYS A 125 -13.52 17.23 -7.63
N SER A 126 -14.03 16.78 -8.76
CA SER A 126 -15.45 16.96 -9.12
C SER A 126 -16.41 16.26 -8.16
N LYS A 127 -16.06 15.04 -7.69
CA LYS A 127 -16.86 14.33 -6.69
C LYS A 127 -16.83 15.07 -5.35
N MET A 128 -15.64 15.49 -4.92
CA MET A 128 -15.46 16.24 -3.68
C MET A 128 -16.23 17.56 -3.70
N GLU A 129 -16.13 18.35 -4.77
CA GLU A 129 -16.86 19.62 -4.92
C GLU A 129 -18.37 19.43 -4.87
N LYS A 130 -18.90 18.43 -5.60
CA LYS A 130 -20.31 18.11 -5.61
C LYS A 130 -20.81 17.75 -4.22
N GLU A 131 -20.07 16.90 -3.52
CA GLU A 131 -20.47 16.43 -2.21
C GLU A 131 -20.34 17.52 -1.14
N ILE A 132 -19.23 18.23 -1.09
CA ILE A 132 -19.02 19.34 -0.15
C ILE A 132 -20.08 20.41 -0.31
N SER A 133 -20.46 20.75 -1.55
CA SER A 133 -21.48 21.77 -1.82
C SER A 133 -22.90 21.35 -1.41
N SER A 134 -23.12 20.06 -1.16
CA SER A 134 -24.44 19.51 -0.78
C SER A 134 -24.69 19.53 0.73
N TYR A 135 -23.66 19.75 1.55
CA TYR A 135 -23.74 19.75 3.01
C TYR A 135 -23.18 21.04 3.62
N ASP A 136 -23.61 21.35 4.83
CA ASP A 136 -23.10 22.50 5.57
C ASP A 136 -21.85 22.11 6.38
N VAL A 137 -21.79 20.84 6.81
CA VAL A 137 -20.67 20.26 7.55
C VAL A 137 -20.42 18.81 7.13
N ILE A 138 -19.16 18.48 6.85
CA ILE A 138 -18.66 17.12 6.66
C ILE A 138 -17.58 16.86 7.71
N VAL A 139 -17.70 15.76 8.45
CA VAL A 139 -16.78 15.42 9.56
C VAL A 139 -16.35 13.96 9.54
N GLY A 140 -15.31 13.65 10.30
CA GLY A 140 -14.96 12.27 10.61
C GLY A 140 -16.09 11.56 11.36
N LYS A 141 -16.34 10.28 11.03
CA LYS A 141 -17.33 9.45 11.72
C LYS A 141 -16.98 9.33 13.21
N ALA A 142 -17.97 9.52 14.08
CA ALA A 142 -17.82 9.25 15.50
C ALA A 142 -17.66 7.75 15.76
N PHE A 143 -16.81 7.37 16.71
CA PHE A 143 -16.63 5.97 17.10
C PHE A 143 -17.20 5.68 18.50
N ASP A 144 -17.62 4.43 18.71
CA ASP A 144 -18.16 3.95 19.96
C ASP A 144 -17.03 3.61 20.95
N THR A 145 -16.90 4.39 22.04
CA THR A 145 -15.85 4.24 23.05
C THR A 145 -15.91 2.89 23.78
N THR A 146 -17.08 2.24 23.81
CA THR A 146 -17.24 0.91 24.42
C THR A 146 -16.58 -0.20 23.62
N LYS A 147 -16.26 0.04 22.36
CA LYS A 147 -15.63 -0.94 21.45
C LYS A 147 -14.10 -0.89 21.42
N ILE A 148 -13.47 -0.02 22.21
CA ILE A 148 -12.02 0.08 22.29
C ILE A 148 -11.46 -1.15 23.01
N THR A 149 -10.79 -2.06 22.29
CA THR A 149 -10.34 -3.36 22.84
C THR A 149 -9.00 -3.26 23.58
N ARG A 150 -8.13 -2.29 23.24
CA ARG A 150 -6.77 -2.15 23.81
C ARG A 150 -6.72 -1.49 25.18
N VAL A 151 -7.80 -0.90 25.60
CA VAL A 151 -7.94 -0.24 26.89
C VAL A 151 -9.27 -0.73 27.46
N ARG A 152 -9.47 -0.70 28.81
CA ARG A 152 -10.78 -1.03 29.37
C ARG A 152 -11.86 -0.19 28.68
N PRO A 153 -12.94 -0.80 28.17
CA PRO A 153 -14.01 -0.07 27.49
C PRO A 153 -14.45 1.12 28.36
N ARG A 154 -14.69 2.26 27.71
CA ARG A 154 -15.20 3.47 28.37
C ARG A 154 -16.66 3.65 28.00
N ASN A 155 -17.50 3.88 29.01
CA ASN A 155 -18.94 3.98 28.79
C ASN A 155 -19.34 5.35 28.23
N SER A 156 -18.46 6.34 28.34
CA SER A 156 -18.73 7.69 27.86
C SER A 156 -17.47 8.42 27.39
N VAL A 157 -17.68 9.48 26.63
CA VAL A 157 -16.61 10.38 26.18
C VAL A 157 -15.90 11.02 27.40
N LYS A 158 -16.66 11.36 28.45
CA LYS A 158 -16.08 11.89 29.71
C LYS A 158 -15.10 10.89 30.33
N GLU A 159 -15.52 9.64 30.49
CA GLU A 159 -14.64 8.58 31.02
C GLU A 159 -13.40 8.38 30.17
N LEU A 160 -13.52 8.43 28.84
CA LEU A 160 -12.39 8.31 27.93
C LEU A 160 -11.34 9.40 28.21
N TRP A 161 -11.75 10.65 28.30
CA TRP A 161 -10.84 11.78 28.50
C TRP A 161 -10.19 11.77 29.90
N TYR A 162 -10.98 11.56 30.97
CA TYR A 162 -10.43 11.48 32.33
C TYR A 162 -9.50 10.28 32.55
N ALA A 163 -9.62 9.25 31.73
CA ALA A 163 -8.72 8.11 31.78
C ALA A 163 -7.44 8.30 30.95
N SER A 164 -7.40 9.28 30.05
CA SER A 164 -6.28 9.55 29.14
C SER A 164 -5.17 10.41 29.79
N ARG A 165 -4.79 10.08 31.03
CA ARG A 165 -3.84 10.84 31.87
C ARG A 165 -2.42 10.95 31.29
N ASN A 166 -2.08 10.09 30.36
CA ASN A 166 -0.81 10.17 29.60
C ASN A 166 -0.82 11.26 28.51
N LEU A 167 -1.98 11.76 28.15
CA LEU A 167 -2.16 12.82 27.15
C LEU A 167 -2.44 14.16 27.85
N VAL A 168 -3.38 14.19 28.80
CA VAL A 168 -3.87 15.40 29.43
C VAL A 168 -4.12 15.16 30.91
N ASP A 169 -3.88 16.19 31.74
CA ASP A 169 -4.24 16.16 33.14
C ASP A 169 -5.75 16.36 33.30
N PRO A 170 -6.45 15.61 34.18
CA PRO A 170 -7.87 15.84 34.47
C PRO A 170 -8.22 17.29 34.84
N ILE A 171 -7.33 17.99 35.52
CA ILE A 171 -7.52 19.41 35.88
C ILE A 171 -7.69 20.30 34.64
N ALA A 172 -7.01 19.95 33.52
CA ALA A 172 -7.18 20.67 32.24
C ALA A 172 -8.61 20.55 31.73
N ILE A 173 -9.22 19.35 31.89
CA ILE A 173 -10.60 19.10 31.46
C ILE A 173 -11.56 19.89 32.34
N ASP A 174 -11.35 19.89 33.68
CA ASP A 174 -12.16 20.67 34.62
C ASP A 174 -12.08 22.17 34.33
N THR A 175 -10.88 22.66 34.00
CA THR A 175 -10.66 24.07 33.59
C THR A 175 -11.43 24.39 32.32
N LEU A 176 -11.37 23.51 31.33
CA LEU A 176 -12.12 23.69 30.08
C LEU A 176 -13.63 23.74 30.31
N ILE A 177 -14.18 22.81 31.09
CA ILE A 177 -15.60 22.76 31.43
C ILE A 177 -16.02 24.09 32.01
N LYS A 178 -15.28 24.61 33.02
CA LYS A 178 -15.58 25.89 33.66
C LYS A 178 -15.54 27.04 32.64
N ILE A 179 -14.55 27.09 31.76
CA ILE A 179 -14.48 28.14 30.74
C ILE A 179 -15.70 28.10 29.81
N ILE A 180 -16.16 26.88 29.41
CA ILE A 180 -17.37 26.75 28.59
C ILE A 180 -18.60 27.23 29.37
N GLU A 181 -18.76 26.86 30.64
CA GLU A 181 -19.86 27.28 31.49
C GLU A 181 -19.91 28.80 31.66
N ASP A 182 -18.76 29.44 31.89
CA ASP A 182 -18.66 30.87 32.17
C ASP A 182 -18.82 31.73 30.90
N ARG A 183 -18.32 31.27 29.71
CA ARG A 183 -18.21 32.11 28.51
C ARG A 183 -19.15 31.70 27.38
N HIS A 184 -19.54 30.44 27.33
CA HIS A 184 -20.38 29.86 26.28
C HIS A 184 -21.53 29.01 26.89
N PRO A 185 -22.40 29.60 27.69
CA PRO A 185 -23.51 28.90 28.35
C PRO A 185 -24.45 28.22 27.36
N GLU A 186 -24.51 28.70 26.11
CA GLU A 186 -25.29 28.10 25.00
C GLU A 186 -24.78 26.71 24.58
N LEU A 187 -23.56 26.35 24.94
CA LEU A 187 -22.98 25.03 24.67
C LEU A 187 -23.03 24.05 25.82
N VAL A 188 -23.44 24.48 27.01
CA VAL A 188 -23.39 23.66 28.24
C VAL A 188 -24.26 22.39 28.10
N GLU A 189 -25.46 22.51 27.54
CA GLU A 189 -26.34 21.37 27.28
C GLU A 189 -25.66 20.37 26.35
N SER A 190 -25.18 20.82 25.20
CA SER A 190 -24.47 19.99 24.23
C SER A 190 -23.18 19.37 24.78
N MET A 191 -22.46 20.09 25.64
CA MET A 191 -21.26 19.58 26.32
C MET A 191 -21.63 18.42 27.27
N ASN A 192 -22.69 18.58 28.06
CA ASN A 192 -23.13 17.55 29.01
C ASN A 192 -23.63 16.30 28.27
N GLU A 193 -24.42 16.47 27.21
CA GLU A 193 -24.90 15.39 26.35
C GLU A 193 -23.73 14.64 25.68
N TYR A 194 -22.79 15.37 25.05
CA TYR A 194 -21.62 14.80 24.41
C TYR A 194 -20.75 14.03 25.39
N PHE A 195 -20.47 14.58 26.56
CA PHE A 195 -19.69 13.92 27.60
C PHE A 195 -20.38 12.66 28.16
N ALA A 196 -21.71 12.66 28.25
CA ALA A 196 -22.48 11.48 28.66
C ALA A 196 -22.59 10.43 27.56
N SER A 197 -22.45 10.82 26.30
CA SER A 197 -22.55 9.91 25.17
C SER A 197 -21.34 8.96 25.09
N LYS A 198 -21.51 7.84 24.39
CA LYS A 198 -20.42 6.92 24.05
C LYS A 198 -19.81 7.19 22.69
N TYR A 199 -20.26 8.18 21.95
CA TYR A 199 -19.82 8.48 20.59
C TYR A 199 -18.82 9.62 20.59
N TYR A 200 -17.53 9.27 20.51
CA TYR A 200 -16.43 10.23 20.46
C TYR A 200 -16.13 10.65 19.01
N ARG A 201 -15.97 11.96 18.80
CA ARG A 201 -15.54 12.55 17.56
C ARG A 201 -14.25 13.36 17.77
N GLY A 202 -13.15 12.86 17.25
CA GLY A 202 -11.83 13.49 17.38
C GLY A 202 -11.15 13.71 16.03
N TYR A 203 -9.87 13.97 16.10
CA TYR A 203 -8.93 14.07 14.98
C TYR A 203 -9.03 15.32 14.12
N ASN A 204 -9.85 16.30 14.43
CA ASN A 204 -9.91 17.59 13.72
C ASN A 204 -9.92 17.50 12.19
N CYS A 205 -10.68 16.55 11.63
CA CYS A 205 -10.85 16.36 10.22
C CYS A 205 -12.27 16.74 9.80
N PHE A 206 -12.40 17.86 9.08
CA PHE A 206 -13.73 18.37 8.68
C PHE A 206 -13.68 19.20 7.40
N VAL A 207 -14.87 19.48 6.83
CA VAL A 207 -15.12 20.55 5.88
C VAL A 207 -16.41 21.26 6.29
N MET A 208 -16.40 22.59 6.39
CA MET A 208 -17.53 23.42 6.83
C MET A 208 -17.79 24.55 5.85
N SER A 209 -19.06 24.96 5.73
CA SER A 209 -19.42 26.20 5.05
C SER A 209 -18.80 27.40 5.77
N LYS A 210 -18.52 28.48 5.03
CA LYS A 210 -17.91 29.72 5.54
C LYS A 210 -18.61 30.25 6.80
N LYS A 211 -19.95 30.23 6.82
CA LYS A 211 -20.73 30.67 7.98
C LYS A 211 -20.40 29.86 9.22
N ILE A 212 -20.52 28.53 9.14
CA ILE A 212 -20.28 27.64 10.27
C ILE A 212 -18.81 27.68 10.71
N PHE A 213 -17.87 27.71 9.75
CA PHE A 213 -16.45 27.81 10.07
C PHE A 213 -16.12 29.07 10.86
N ASN A 214 -16.69 30.22 10.48
CA ASN A 214 -16.47 31.47 11.20
C ASN A 214 -17.10 31.45 12.60
N GLU A 215 -18.32 30.94 12.75
CA GLU A 215 -19.00 30.81 14.04
C GLU A 215 -18.22 29.87 14.96
N TYR A 216 -17.86 28.70 14.45
CA TYR A 216 -17.05 27.73 15.21
C TYR A 216 -15.70 28.31 15.68
N ASN A 217 -14.95 28.97 14.79
CA ASN A 217 -13.65 29.52 15.18
C ASN A 217 -13.73 30.66 16.19
N LYS A 218 -14.80 31.46 16.16
CA LYS A 218 -15.03 32.46 17.21
C LYS A 218 -15.14 31.81 18.59
N VAL A 219 -15.95 30.77 18.70
CA VAL A 219 -16.14 30.02 19.94
C VAL A 219 -14.86 29.28 20.33
N LEU A 220 -14.28 28.54 19.37
CA LEU A 220 -13.09 27.72 19.61
C LEU A 220 -11.92 28.55 20.16
N PHE A 221 -11.57 29.63 19.46
CA PHE A 221 -10.39 30.41 19.86
C PHE A 221 -10.65 31.31 21.07
N ASP A 222 -11.89 31.72 21.33
CA ASP A 222 -12.24 32.37 22.58
C ASP A 222 -11.98 31.44 23.78
N ILE A 223 -12.43 30.19 23.67
CA ILE A 223 -12.18 29.17 24.70
C ILE A 223 -10.70 28.83 24.83
N LEU A 224 -10.01 28.56 23.70
CA LEU A 224 -8.62 28.11 23.74
C LEU A 224 -7.64 29.20 24.24
N PHE A 225 -7.88 30.46 23.89
CA PHE A 225 -7.06 31.54 24.40
C PHE A 225 -7.29 31.78 25.91
N GLU A 226 -8.53 31.63 26.37
CA GLU A 226 -8.82 31.73 27.78
C GLU A 226 -8.22 30.54 28.54
N PHE A 227 -8.28 29.33 27.98
CA PHE A 227 -7.63 28.15 28.54
C PHE A 227 -6.10 28.33 28.63
N ASP A 228 -5.45 28.81 27.55
CA ASP A 228 -4.00 29.06 27.51
C ASP A 228 -3.53 30.08 28.56
N LYS A 229 -4.42 31.01 29.03
CA LYS A 229 -4.14 31.94 30.10
C LYS A 229 -4.32 31.32 31.50
N GLN A 230 -5.33 30.48 31.68
CA GLN A 230 -5.70 29.94 32.98
C GLN A 230 -4.94 28.67 33.34
N PHE A 231 -4.52 27.88 32.34
CA PHE A 231 -3.89 26.59 32.54
C PHE A 231 -2.37 26.68 32.37
N ASP A 232 -1.65 26.60 33.48
CA ASP A 232 -0.19 26.61 33.46
C ASP A 232 0.38 25.24 33.08
N THR A 233 1.17 25.21 32.01
CA THR A 233 1.90 24.03 31.53
C THR A 233 3.34 23.96 32.02
N THR A 234 3.77 24.85 32.91
CA THR A 234 5.13 24.85 33.47
C THR A 234 5.43 23.53 34.19
N GLY A 235 6.53 22.88 33.80
CA GLY A 235 6.90 21.58 34.35
C GLY A 235 6.24 20.37 33.66
N TYR A 236 5.41 20.58 32.63
CA TYR A 236 4.92 19.49 31.80
C TYR A 236 5.93 19.12 30.69
N GLU A 237 5.93 17.85 30.32
CA GLU A 237 6.79 17.32 29.25
C GLU A 237 6.00 16.48 28.23
N GLY A 238 6.57 16.31 27.05
CA GLY A 238 6.04 15.43 26.01
C GLY A 238 4.62 15.79 25.57
N ASN A 239 3.71 14.82 25.63
CA ASN A 239 2.33 15.03 25.16
C ASN A 239 1.55 16.04 26.00
N LYS A 240 1.87 16.20 27.29
CA LYS A 240 1.14 17.12 28.18
C LYS A 240 1.33 18.60 27.82
N LEU A 241 2.44 18.95 27.15
CA LEU A 241 2.63 20.30 26.58
C LEU A 241 1.58 20.67 25.53
N ARG A 242 0.90 19.67 24.97
CA ARG A 242 -0.14 19.83 23.95
C ARG A 242 -1.55 19.97 24.55
N ALA A 243 -1.67 20.32 25.81
CA ALA A 243 -2.94 20.38 26.52
C ALA A 243 -3.98 21.24 25.78
N THR A 244 -3.62 22.43 25.29
CA THR A 244 -4.53 23.31 24.53
C THR A 244 -5.03 22.63 23.25
N GLY A 245 -4.18 21.89 22.53
CA GLY A 245 -4.57 21.12 21.37
C GLY A 245 -5.60 20.01 21.70
N TYR A 246 -5.42 19.30 22.80
CA TYR A 246 -6.41 18.31 23.25
C TYR A 246 -7.73 18.94 23.71
N MET A 247 -7.68 20.11 24.36
CA MET A 247 -8.89 20.88 24.68
C MET A 247 -9.64 21.28 23.42
N GLY A 248 -8.91 21.67 22.37
CA GLY A 248 -9.49 21.95 21.07
C GLY A 248 -10.25 20.75 20.49
N GLU A 249 -9.73 19.50 20.64
CA GLU A 249 -10.45 18.30 20.21
C GLU A 249 -11.77 18.09 21.00
N ILE A 250 -11.78 18.41 22.29
CA ILE A 250 -13.01 18.35 23.10
C ILE A 250 -14.02 19.40 22.62
N VAL A 251 -13.59 20.66 22.43
CA VAL A 251 -14.45 21.73 21.93
C VAL A 251 -15.00 21.40 20.55
N TYR A 252 -14.16 20.83 19.67
CA TYR A 252 -14.60 20.33 18.36
C TYR A 252 -15.74 19.30 18.52
N GLY A 253 -15.57 18.31 19.37
CA GLY A 253 -16.59 17.29 19.62
C GLY A 253 -17.91 17.88 20.15
N VAL A 254 -17.82 18.78 21.13
CA VAL A 254 -18.97 19.51 21.72
C VAL A 254 -19.70 20.35 20.65
N TYR A 255 -18.95 21.12 19.85
CA TYR A 255 -19.55 21.97 18.82
C TYR A 255 -20.19 21.18 17.69
N MET A 256 -19.56 20.05 17.27
CA MET A 256 -20.13 19.14 16.29
C MET A 256 -21.39 18.45 16.82
N TRP A 257 -21.44 18.14 18.12
CA TRP A 257 -22.63 17.63 18.78
C TRP A 257 -23.76 18.66 18.74
N TYR A 258 -23.47 19.91 19.10
CA TYR A 258 -24.39 21.02 19.02
C TYR A 258 -25.00 21.17 17.61
N LEU A 259 -24.15 21.21 16.57
CA LEU A 259 -24.62 21.32 15.19
C LEU A 259 -25.51 20.15 14.76
N GLN A 260 -25.18 18.94 15.19
CA GLN A 260 -25.89 17.73 14.78
C GLN A 260 -27.23 17.54 15.48
N HIS A 261 -27.38 17.98 16.75
CA HIS A 261 -28.54 17.68 17.57
C HIS A 261 -29.41 18.91 17.91
N HIS A 262 -28.87 20.10 17.79
CA HIS A 262 -29.56 21.33 18.20
C HIS A 262 -29.72 22.34 17.07
N THR A 263 -29.39 21.98 15.81
CA THR A 263 -29.56 22.85 14.64
C THR A 263 -30.06 22.06 13.43
N ASP A 264 -30.60 22.78 12.41
CA ASP A 264 -30.99 22.18 11.12
C ASP A 264 -29.82 22.04 10.14
N CYS A 265 -28.61 21.87 10.64
CA CYS A 265 -27.40 21.77 9.85
C CYS A 265 -27.40 20.49 9.01
N ARG A 266 -27.17 20.62 7.68
CA ARG A 266 -26.97 19.45 6.80
C ARG A 266 -25.61 18.82 7.08
N PHE A 267 -25.63 17.72 7.80
CA PHE A 267 -24.47 17.08 8.39
C PHE A 267 -24.16 15.75 7.68
N LEU A 268 -22.89 15.52 7.33
CA LEU A 268 -22.41 14.27 6.72
C LEU A 268 -21.20 13.72 7.48
N GLU A 269 -21.24 12.43 7.76
CA GLU A 269 -20.07 11.70 8.29
C GLU A 269 -19.30 10.99 7.17
N ARG A 270 -17.98 11.09 7.21
CA ARG A 270 -17.03 10.39 6.33
C ARG A 270 -16.01 9.61 7.15
N GLN A 271 -15.51 8.52 6.60
CA GLN A 271 -14.45 7.76 7.25
C GLN A 271 -13.12 8.53 7.21
N ILE A 272 -12.42 8.54 8.33
CA ILE A 272 -11.04 9.03 8.38
C ILE A 272 -10.11 7.90 7.90
N VAL A 273 -9.19 8.24 7.01
CA VAL A 273 -8.08 7.38 6.60
C VAL A 273 -6.79 7.92 7.22
N TYR A 274 -6.06 7.05 7.91
CA TYR A 274 -4.77 7.35 8.51
C TYR A 274 -3.65 6.62 7.75
N PHE A 275 -2.68 7.38 7.26
CA PHE A 275 -1.49 6.86 6.60
C PHE A 275 -0.31 6.82 7.58
N LYS A 276 0.25 5.63 7.81
CA LYS A 276 1.39 5.46 8.73
C LYS A 276 2.63 6.15 8.20
N ASN A 277 2.83 6.09 6.88
CA ASN A 277 3.95 6.65 6.18
C ASN A 277 3.50 7.61 5.08
N THR A 278 3.97 8.84 5.16
CA THR A 278 3.66 9.93 4.23
C THR A 278 4.91 10.68 3.78
N GLU A 279 6.12 10.16 4.08
CA GLU A 279 7.35 10.85 3.72
C GLU A 279 7.47 10.99 2.21
N ALA A 280 7.88 12.16 1.78
CA ALA A 280 8.13 12.48 0.39
C ALA A 280 9.39 11.76 -0.11
N ASP A 281 9.34 11.35 -1.39
CA ASP A 281 10.53 11.00 -2.14
C ASP A 281 11.44 12.26 -2.24
N PRO A 282 12.77 12.17 -2.04
CA PRO A 282 13.68 13.29 -2.21
C PRO A 282 13.54 14.05 -3.53
N ASP A 283 13.09 13.35 -4.59
CA ASP A 283 12.95 13.90 -5.94
C ASP A 283 11.50 14.29 -6.31
N ALA A 284 10.50 13.99 -5.45
CA ALA A 284 9.09 14.29 -5.71
C ALA A 284 8.32 14.60 -4.42
N ASN A 285 8.08 15.88 -4.16
CA ASN A 285 7.29 16.33 -3.00
C ASN A 285 5.78 16.20 -3.21
N THR A 286 5.32 16.07 -4.46
CA THR A 286 3.90 16.05 -4.83
C THR A 286 3.49 14.68 -5.31
N LEU A 287 2.46 14.14 -4.66
CA LEU A 287 1.78 12.93 -5.10
C LEU A 287 0.74 13.33 -6.15
N ALA A 288 1.09 13.21 -7.41
CA ALA A 288 0.19 13.44 -8.52
C ALA A 288 -0.46 12.13 -8.97
N GLN A 289 -1.73 12.21 -9.39
CA GLN A 289 -2.33 11.14 -10.16
C GLN A 289 -1.45 10.94 -11.40
N ARG A 290 -0.74 9.83 -11.43
CA ARG A 290 0.08 9.51 -12.60
C ARG A 290 -0.87 9.20 -13.74
N THR A 291 -1.14 10.20 -14.58
CA THR A 291 -1.65 9.94 -15.92
C THR A 291 -0.58 9.13 -16.62
N LEU A 292 -0.80 7.83 -16.74
CA LEU A 292 -0.01 7.00 -17.61
C LEU A 292 -0.16 7.57 -19.00
N SER A 293 0.78 8.41 -19.41
CA SER A 293 1.02 8.64 -20.82
C SER A 293 1.63 7.34 -21.38
N TYR A 294 0.83 6.28 -21.37
CA TYR A 294 1.15 5.10 -22.15
C TYR A 294 1.12 5.58 -23.60
N LYS A 295 2.28 6.00 -24.11
CA LYS A 295 2.45 6.16 -25.53
C LYS A 295 2.12 4.79 -26.08
N LYS A 296 0.96 4.67 -26.76
CA LYS A 296 0.57 3.49 -27.50
C LYS A 296 1.85 2.93 -28.13
N PRO A 297 2.42 1.81 -27.68
CA PRO A 297 3.59 1.27 -28.36
C PRO A 297 3.11 0.95 -29.77
N ASN A 298 3.91 1.19 -30.78
CA ASN A 298 3.65 0.64 -32.13
C ASN A 298 3.68 -0.90 -32.14
N ASP A 299 3.90 -1.51 -30.98
CA ASP A 299 4.00 -2.96 -30.81
C ASP A 299 2.65 -3.52 -30.38
N ASP A 300 2.05 -4.32 -31.25
CA ASP A 300 0.79 -5.04 -31.00
C ASP A 300 0.87 -6.10 -29.90
N ILE A 301 2.08 -6.44 -29.41
CA ILE A 301 2.35 -7.57 -28.52
C ILE A 301 3.21 -7.11 -27.34
N LYS A 302 2.78 -7.42 -26.13
CA LYS A 302 3.59 -7.26 -24.91
C LYS A 302 3.48 -8.48 -23.99
N ILE A 303 4.63 -8.93 -23.50
CA ILE A 303 4.73 -9.97 -22.49
C ILE A 303 5.20 -9.32 -21.20
N PHE A 304 4.30 -9.20 -20.23
CA PHE A 304 4.57 -8.59 -18.94
C PHE A 304 5.33 -9.56 -18.04
N VAL A 305 6.52 -9.16 -17.61
CA VAL A 305 7.39 -10.00 -16.78
C VAL A 305 7.34 -9.50 -15.35
N SER A 306 6.84 -10.33 -14.44
CA SER A 306 6.76 -10.01 -13.02
C SER A 306 8.10 -10.27 -12.33
N HIS A 307 8.67 -9.23 -11.71
CA HIS A 307 9.91 -9.28 -10.94
C HIS A 307 9.64 -9.05 -9.46
N ARG A 308 10.39 -9.71 -8.59
CA ARG A 308 10.33 -9.48 -7.14
C ARG A 308 11.00 -8.16 -6.77
N MET A 309 10.46 -7.49 -5.73
CA MET A 309 11.01 -6.23 -5.23
C MET A 309 12.41 -6.36 -4.65
N ASP A 310 12.68 -7.47 -3.95
CA ASP A 310 13.89 -7.74 -3.19
C ASP A 310 15.03 -8.36 -4.02
N LEU A 311 14.84 -8.52 -5.34
CA LEU A 311 15.85 -9.09 -6.25
C LEU A 311 16.16 -8.16 -7.39
N ASP A 312 17.46 -7.96 -7.66
CA ASP A 312 17.95 -7.35 -8.90
C ASP A 312 18.07 -8.45 -9.97
N SER A 313 16.97 -8.71 -10.68
CA SER A 313 16.90 -9.77 -11.68
C SER A 313 17.29 -9.25 -13.05
N ALA A 314 18.02 -10.09 -13.82
CA ALA A 314 18.33 -9.82 -15.22
C ALA A 314 17.05 -9.66 -16.06
N VAL A 315 17.10 -8.79 -17.05
CA VAL A 315 16.02 -8.53 -18.00
C VAL A 315 16.46 -8.94 -19.40
N ILE A 316 15.52 -9.49 -20.18
CA ILE A 316 15.78 -9.86 -21.57
C ILE A 316 15.66 -8.61 -22.45
N GLY A 317 16.69 -8.34 -23.27
CA GLY A 317 16.79 -7.16 -24.11
C GLY A 317 15.89 -7.13 -25.34
N ASN A 318 14.76 -7.84 -25.33
CA ASN A 318 13.79 -7.87 -26.41
C ASN A 318 12.60 -6.96 -26.06
N ARG A 319 12.23 -6.06 -26.98
CA ARG A 319 11.16 -5.06 -26.81
C ARG A 319 9.76 -5.65 -26.56
N ILE A 320 9.57 -6.95 -26.80
CA ILE A 320 8.31 -7.64 -26.54
C ILE A 320 8.07 -7.81 -25.03
N PHE A 321 9.15 -7.85 -24.23
CA PHE A 321 9.08 -8.01 -22.79
C PHE A 321 8.98 -6.66 -22.08
N GLU A 322 7.94 -6.49 -21.28
CA GLU A 322 7.74 -5.35 -20.38
C GLU A 322 7.96 -5.80 -18.95
N ASN A 323 8.97 -5.22 -18.28
CA ASN A 323 9.42 -5.66 -16.98
C ASN A 323 8.83 -4.81 -15.87
N TYR A 324 8.15 -5.44 -14.90
CA TYR A 324 7.47 -4.79 -13.78
C TYR A 324 7.88 -5.38 -12.44
N LYS A 325 8.16 -4.53 -11.46
CA LYS A 325 8.28 -4.92 -10.06
C LYS A 325 6.89 -5.12 -9.47
N CYS A 326 6.63 -6.33 -9.01
CA CYS A 326 5.43 -6.73 -8.29
C CYS A 326 5.50 -6.22 -6.85
N ASN A 327 4.39 -5.72 -6.28
CA ASN A 327 4.30 -5.16 -4.92
C ASN A 327 5.01 -3.80 -4.75
N ALA A 328 5.12 -3.01 -5.81
CA ALA A 328 5.80 -1.72 -5.78
C ALA A 328 5.12 -0.72 -4.83
N GLY A 329 3.79 -0.77 -4.66
CA GLY A 329 3.03 0.08 -3.76
C GLY A 329 3.32 -0.13 -2.27
N SER A 330 3.89 -1.28 -1.87
CA SER A 330 4.22 -1.59 -0.47
C SER A 330 5.66 -1.22 -0.08
N ALA A 331 6.51 -0.84 -1.03
CA ALA A 331 7.92 -0.58 -0.82
C ALA A 331 8.30 0.83 -1.25
N ARG A 332 9.21 1.45 -0.49
CA ARG A 332 9.94 2.65 -0.94
C ARG A 332 11.05 2.15 -1.87
N CYS A 333 10.91 2.38 -3.17
CA CYS A 333 11.91 1.88 -4.09
C CYS A 333 12.29 2.90 -5.13
N PHE A 334 13.58 3.13 -5.20
CA PHE A 334 14.25 3.61 -6.41
C PHE A 334 14.21 2.48 -7.44
N LEU A 335 13.10 2.36 -8.16
CA LEU A 335 12.95 1.29 -9.14
C LEU A 335 13.73 1.62 -10.40
N LYS A 336 14.65 0.75 -10.78
CA LYS A 336 15.28 0.78 -12.11
C LYS A 336 14.34 0.30 -13.22
N MET A 337 13.18 -0.26 -12.88
CA MET A 337 12.13 -0.69 -13.79
C MET A 337 10.76 -0.25 -13.28
N ASN A 338 9.74 -0.33 -14.12
CA ASN A 338 8.38 0.05 -13.75
C ASN A 338 7.87 -0.74 -12.54
N GLY A 339 7.01 -0.10 -11.73
CA GLY A 339 6.24 -0.76 -10.68
C GLY A 339 4.81 -1.03 -11.12
N ASP A 340 4.16 -2.01 -10.49
CA ASP A 340 2.75 -2.35 -10.69
C ASP A 340 1.79 -1.45 -9.89
N ASP A 341 2.27 -0.32 -9.37
CA ASP A 341 1.59 0.58 -8.42
C ASP A 341 1.01 1.85 -9.08
N THR A 342 0.92 1.88 -10.42
CA THR A 342 0.38 3.03 -11.16
C THR A 342 -0.98 2.71 -11.78
N GLY A 343 -1.81 3.74 -12.01
CA GLY A 343 -3.14 3.57 -12.59
C GLY A 343 -4.07 2.67 -11.76
N ASP A 344 -4.99 1.95 -12.40
CA ASP A 344 -5.83 0.95 -11.74
C ASP A 344 -5.00 -0.30 -11.41
N ASN A 345 -4.72 -0.56 -10.13
CA ASN A 345 -3.80 -1.60 -9.71
C ASN A 345 -4.21 -2.25 -8.37
N ILE A 346 -3.60 -3.40 -8.09
CA ILE A 346 -3.73 -4.15 -6.83
C ILE A 346 -2.37 -4.42 -6.18
N SER A 347 -1.40 -3.53 -6.38
CA SER A 347 -0.02 -3.69 -5.92
C SER A 347 0.09 -4.02 -4.42
N ASP A 348 -0.70 -3.36 -3.56
CA ASP A 348 -0.71 -3.63 -2.11
C ASP A 348 -1.25 -5.01 -1.73
N LEU A 349 -1.98 -5.66 -2.65
CA LEU A 349 -2.47 -7.02 -2.47
C LEU A 349 -1.47 -8.08 -2.96
N ALA A 350 -0.33 -7.68 -3.51
CA ALA A 350 0.67 -8.59 -4.08
C ALA A 350 1.20 -9.63 -3.06
N LYS A 351 1.14 -9.37 -1.76
CA LYS A 351 1.42 -10.37 -0.72
C LYS A 351 0.50 -11.60 -0.78
N TYR A 352 -0.71 -11.44 -1.34
CA TYR A 352 -1.70 -12.50 -1.54
C TYR A 352 -1.69 -13.01 -2.98
N PHE A 353 -1.57 -12.09 -3.95
CA PHE A 353 -1.72 -12.33 -5.38
C PHE A 353 -0.40 -12.56 -6.11
N SER A 354 0.76 -12.21 -5.51
CA SER A 354 2.08 -12.35 -6.13
C SER A 354 2.15 -11.71 -7.52
N GLU A 355 2.60 -12.47 -8.55
CA GLU A 355 2.73 -12.04 -9.95
C GLU A 355 1.42 -11.55 -10.59
N LEU A 356 0.27 -11.93 -10.05
CA LEU A 356 -1.03 -11.52 -10.58
C LEU A 356 -1.29 -10.02 -10.44
N SER A 357 -0.59 -9.33 -9.54
CA SER A 357 -0.70 -7.87 -9.44
C SER A 357 -0.20 -7.17 -10.70
N VAL A 358 0.83 -7.73 -11.35
CA VAL A 358 1.33 -7.27 -12.66
C VAL A 358 0.33 -7.63 -13.78
N GLN A 359 -0.29 -8.82 -13.72
CA GLN A 359 -1.34 -9.22 -14.67
C GLN A 359 -2.55 -8.29 -14.59
N TYR A 360 -3.02 -7.98 -13.37
CA TYR A 360 -4.10 -7.02 -13.15
C TYR A 360 -3.75 -5.65 -13.70
N TRP A 361 -2.53 -5.17 -13.40
CA TRP A 361 -2.05 -3.91 -13.92
C TRP A 361 -2.08 -3.87 -15.45
N ALA A 362 -1.58 -4.92 -16.11
CA ALA A 362 -1.58 -5.04 -17.56
C ALA A 362 -3.00 -5.02 -18.14
N TRP A 363 -3.94 -5.74 -17.49
CA TRP A 363 -5.34 -5.76 -17.89
C TRP A 363 -6.01 -4.39 -17.83
N LYS A 364 -5.72 -3.61 -16.79
CA LYS A 364 -6.38 -2.32 -16.55
C LYS A 364 -5.72 -1.14 -17.26
N ASN A 365 -4.42 -1.21 -17.54
CA ASN A 365 -3.66 -0.04 -17.95
C ASN A 365 -2.97 -0.18 -19.32
N ALA A 366 -2.84 -1.39 -19.86
CA ALA A 366 -2.23 -1.61 -21.18
C ALA A 366 -3.29 -1.77 -22.28
N ASP A 367 -2.96 -1.31 -23.50
CA ASP A 367 -3.81 -1.48 -24.68
C ASP A 367 -2.98 -2.04 -25.84
N VAL A 368 -2.94 -3.38 -25.95
CA VAL A 368 -2.24 -4.14 -26.99
C VAL A 368 -3.15 -5.22 -27.56
N ASN A 369 -2.78 -5.82 -28.69
CA ASN A 369 -3.58 -6.87 -29.31
C ASN A 369 -3.29 -8.27 -28.73
N TYR A 370 -2.07 -8.47 -28.19
CA TYR A 370 -1.67 -9.70 -27.51
C TYR A 370 -1.01 -9.39 -26.18
N TYR A 371 -1.49 -10.04 -25.12
CA TYR A 371 -1.02 -9.93 -23.75
C TYR A 371 -0.33 -11.23 -23.33
N GLY A 372 0.91 -11.15 -22.87
CA GLY A 372 1.58 -12.26 -22.22
C GLY A 372 1.85 -11.98 -20.76
N LEU A 373 1.95 -13.04 -19.96
CA LEU A 373 2.45 -13.01 -18.60
C LEU A 373 3.59 -14.00 -18.46
N CYS A 374 4.68 -13.55 -17.83
CA CYS A 374 5.82 -14.38 -17.46
C CYS A 374 6.30 -14.00 -16.05
N HIS A 375 7.03 -14.91 -15.42
CA HIS A 375 7.72 -14.65 -14.17
C HIS A 375 9.22 -14.50 -14.43
N TYR A 376 9.96 -13.68 -13.70
CA TYR A 376 11.40 -13.39 -13.91
C TYR A 376 12.30 -14.63 -14.03
N ARG A 377 11.82 -15.81 -13.63
CA ARG A 377 12.52 -17.09 -13.74
C ARG A 377 11.86 -18.09 -14.69
N ARG A 378 10.72 -17.74 -15.29
CA ARG A 378 9.94 -18.65 -16.15
C ARG A 378 9.52 -17.96 -17.41
N TYR A 379 9.90 -18.52 -18.55
CA TYR A 379 9.60 -18.00 -19.87
C TYR A 379 9.14 -19.13 -20.79
N LEU A 380 8.26 -18.82 -21.73
CA LEU A 380 7.92 -19.75 -22.82
C LEU A 380 9.08 -19.76 -23.83
N SER A 381 9.52 -20.94 -24.25
CA SER A 381 10.48 -21.08 -25.32
C SER A 381 9.82 -20.81 -26.71
N PHE A 382 10.44 -19.95 -27.49
CA PHE A 382 10.07 -19.69 -28.88
C PHE A 382 11.04 -20.34 -29.88
N SER A 383 11.93 -21.21 -29.40
CA SER A 383 12.79 -22.03 -30.21
C SER A 383 11.99 -23.08 -31.02
N ASN A 384 12.42 -23.38 -32.24
CA ASN A 384 11.87 -24.47 -33.00
C ASN A 384 12.40 -25.85 -32.58
N LYS A 385 13.42 -25.88 -31.70
CA LYS A 385 13.97 -27.12 -31.13
C LYS A 385 13.18 -27.52 -29.89
N LYS A 386 13.02 -28.82 -29.65
CA LYS A 386 12.51 -29.39 -28.43
C LYS A 386 13.70 -29.75 -27.51
N PHE A 387 13.48 -29.57 -26.22
CA PHE A 387 14.47 -29.86 -25.18
C PHE A 387 13.86 -30.79 -24.15
N ASP A 388 14.70 -31.52 -23.42
CA ASP A 388 14.27 -32.41 -22.36
C ASP A 388 13.65 -31.60 -21.22
N GLN A 389 12.55 -32.09 -20.68
CA GLN A 389 11.82 -31.49 -19.56
C GLN A 389 11.94 -32.38 -18.32
N CYS A 390 11.97 -31.78 -17.15
CA CYS A 390 11.88 -32.50 -15.88
C CYS A 390 10.45 -33.01 -15.62
N SER A 391 10.27 -33.83 -14.61
CA SER A 391 8.96 -34.39 -14.18
C SER A 391 7.92 -33.31 -13.83
N ARG A 392 8.35 -32.04 -13.70
CA ARG A 392 7.45 -30.88 -13.46
C ARG A 392 7.11 -30.12 -14.74
N GLY A 393 7.33 -30.70 -15.93
CA GLY A 393 6.90 -30.16 -17.21
C GLY A 393 7.64 -28.92 -17.70
N TYR A 394 8.83 -28.60 -17.16
CA TYR A 394 9.65 -27.49 -17.64
C TYR A 394 11.12 -27.89 -17.89
N ILE A 395 11.76 -27.13 -18.76
CA ILE A 395 13.22 -27.21 -19.00
C ILE A 395 13.91 -26.52 -17.81
N ILE A 396 14.91 -27.17 -17.22
CA ILE A 396 15.75 -26.56 -16.19
C ILE A 396 16.99 -25.97 -16.88
N GLU A 397 17.11 -24.63 -16.81
CA GLU A 397 18.30 -23.92 -17.28
C GLU A 397 19.06 -23.32 -16.09
N ASN A 398 20.38 -23.35 -16.11
CA ASN A 398 21.16 -22.91 -14.98
C ASN A 398 21.14 -21.39 -14.78
N MET A 399 21.22 -20.62 -15.89
CA MET A 399 21.41 -19.18 -15.81
C MET A 399 20.69 -18.47 -16.96
N LEU A 400 20.08 -17.31 -16.66
CA LEU A 400 19.53 -16.41 -17.66
C LEU A 400 20.66 -15.53 -18.22
N ASN A 401 21.30 -15.95 -19.29
CA ASN A 401 22.39 -15.25 -19.97
C ASN A 401 22.13 -15.16 -21.48
N GLU A 402 23.02 -14.50 -22.23
CA GLU A 402 22.86 -14.31 -23.69
C GLU A 402 22.74 -15.64 -24.45
N GLU A 403 23.53 -16.64 -24.09
CA GLU A 403 23.51 -17.97 -24.69
C GLU A 403 22.16 -18.68 -24.49
N SER A 404 21.66 -18.68 -23.27
CA SER A 404 20.35 -19.29 -22.96
C SER A 404 19.17 -18.51 -23.57
N ILE A 405 19.25 -17.18 -23.62
CA ILE A 405 18.26 -16.31 -24.27
C ILE A 405 18.18 -16.65 -25.78
N GLU A 406 19.31 -16.78 -26.44
CA GLU A 406 19.37 -17.19 -27.89
C GLU A 406 18.88 -18.63 -28.06
N LYS A 407 19.36 -19.56 -27.22
CA LYS A 407 18.96 -20.98 -27.26
C LYS A 407 17.45 -21.19 -27.28
N TYR A 408 16.72 -20.38 -26.48
CA TYR A 408 15.26 -20.48 -26.37
C TYR A 408 14.51 -19.47 -27.23
N GLY A 409 15.20 -18.72 -28.10
CA GLY A 409 14.61 -17.78 -29.07
C GLY A 409 13.92 -16.58 -28.40
N LEU A 410 14.44 -16.13 -27.25
CA LEU A 410 13.86 -15.04 -26.44
C LEU A 410 14.35 -13.66 -26.88
N ASN A 411 15.42 -13.57 -27.67
CA ASN A 411 15.95 -12.36 -28.31
C ASN A 411 15.43 -12.08 -29.71
N ASP A 412 14.76 -13.04 -30.33
CA ASP A 412 14.26 -12.94 -31.70
C ASP A 412 12.82 -12.43 -31.75
N TYR A 413 12.67 -11.09 -31.76
CA TYR A 413 11.37 -10.43 -31.83
C TYR A 413 10.51 -10.86 -32.99
N ASP A 414 11.11 -10.94 -34.21
CA ASP A 414 10.34 -11.20 -35.42
C ASP A 414 9.78 -12.62 -35.45
N ASN A 415 10.57 -13.60 -35.02
CA ASN A 415 10.12 -14.97 -34.85
C ASN A 415 9.04 -15.10 -33.78
N MET A 416 9.24 -14.47 -32.64
CA MET A 416 8.24 -14.45 -31.55
C MET A 416 6.92 -13.82 -32.01
N ALA A 417 6.96 -12.65 -32.62
CA ALA A 417 5.78 -11.94 -33.13
C ALA A 417 5.06 -12.75 -34.22
N LYS A 418 5.82 -13.36 -35.17
CA LYS A 418 5.28 -14.23 -36.21
C LYS A 418 4.58 -15.46 -35.61
N GLN A 419 5.14 -16.05 -34.55
CA GLN A 419 4.52 -17.19 -33.89
C GLN A 419 3.25 -16.75 -33.12
N ILE A 420 3.33 -15.69 -32.33
CA ILE A 420 2.22 -15.20 -31.51
C ILE A 420 1.00 -14.85 -32.35
N LYS A 421 1.18 -14.11 -33.44
CA LYS A 421 0.09 -13.67 -34.31
C LYS A 421 -0.67 -14.81 -35.04
N LYS A 422 -0.16 -16.06 -34.98
CA LYS A 422 -0.83 -17.23 -35.58
C LYS A 422 -1.84 -17.90 -34.66
N TYR A 423 -1.80 -17.58 -33.34
CA TYR A 423 -2.57 -18.27 -32.32
C TYR A 423 -3.33 -17.27 -31.43
N ASP A 424 -4.48 -17.69 -30.96
CA ASP A 424 -5.26 -16.92 -29.98
C ASP A 424 -4.73 -17.12 -28.58
N LEU A 425 -4.07 -18.26 -28.30
CA LEU A 425 -3.46 -18.63 -27.05
C LEU A 425 -2.16 -19.41 -27.28
N ILE A 426 -1.08 -18.98 -26.65
CA ILE A 426 0.13 -19.78 -26.43
C ILE A 426 0.28 -19.99 -24.93
N THR A 427 0.34 -21.25 -24.48
CA THR A 427 0.47 -21.65 -23.08
C THR A 427 1.67 -22.56 -22.86
N GLY A 428 2.08 -22.77 -21.62
CA GLY A 428 2.98 -23.86 -21.27
C GLY A 428 2.37 -25.22 -21.62
N GLY A 429 3.20 -26.22 -21.94
CA GLY A 429 2.73 -27.57 -22.21
C GLY A 429 2.01 -28.18 -21.00
N SER A 430 0.96 -28.95 -21.28
CA SER A 430 0.29 -29.72 -20.22
C SER A 430 1.21 -30.82 -19.66
N MET A 431 1.06 -31.11 -18.37
CA MET A 431 1.75 -32.17 -17.67
C MET A 431 0.77 -33.31 -17.38
N ASP A 432 1.19 -34.56 -17.55
CA ASP A 432 0.39 -35.70 -17.10
C ASP A 432 0.58 -35.90 -15.59
N VAL A 433 -0.52 -35.94 -14.84
CA VAL A 433 -0.50 -36.11 -13.39
C VAL A 433 0.19 -37.40 -12.97
N ASP A 434 0.06 -38.47 -13.75
CA ASP A 434 0.69 -39.76 -13.45
C ASP A 434 2.22 -39.73 -13.61
N GLU A 435 2.75 -38.79 -14.41
CA GLU A 435 4.18 -38.60 -14.64
C GLU A 435 4.83 -37.59 -13.66
N MET A 436 4.00 -36.93 -12.84
CA MET A 436 4.49 -35.89 -11.91
C MET A 436 4.98 -36.53 -10.60
N ASP A 437 6.19 -36.14 -10.20
CA ASP A 437 6.83 -36.57 -8.95
C ASP A 437 6.28 -35.80 -7.71
N PHE A 438 4.95 -35.70 -7.60
CA PHE A 438 4.32 -35.10 -6.42
C PHE A 438 4.03 -36.16 -5.36
N LEU A 439 5.08 -36.52 -4.62
CA LEU A 439 4.96 -37.31 -3.39
C LEU A 439 4.91 -36.40 -2.19
N PHE A 440 3.72 -35.89 -1.85
CA PHE A 440 3.49 -35.19 -0.59
C PHE A 440 2.91 -36.16 0.44
N GLY A 441 3.67 -36.47 1.49
CA GLY A 441 3.22 -37.37 2.56
C GLY A 441 2.93 -38.80 2.12
N GLY A 442 3.57 -39.27 1.04
CA GLY A 442 3.37 -40.65 0.52
C GLY A 442 2.10 -40.87 -0.30
N LYS A 443 1.34 -39.82 -0.58
CA LYS A 443 0.13 -39.89 -1.41
C LYS A 443 0.44 -39.49 -2.85
N ARG A 444 0.00 -40.28 -3.81
CA ARG A 444 0.10 -40.00 -5.25
C ARG A 444 -1.21 -39.38 -5.74
N ALA A 445 -1.12 -38.36 -6.61
CA ALA A 445 -2.25 -37.79 -7.30
C ALA A 445 -2.61 -38.65 -8.54
N HIS A 446 -3.89 -38.82 -8.83
CA HIS A 446 -4.40 -39.52 -10.00
C HIS A 446 -5.22 -38.62 -10.93
N CYS A 447 -5.57 -37.43 -10.43
CA CYS A 447 -6.24 -36.38 -11.21
C CYS A 447 -5.82 -35.02 -10.65
N ILE A 448 -6.21 -33.95 -11.36
CA ILE A 448 -5.85 -32.58 -10.96
C ILE A 448 -6.42 -32.23 -9.59
N LYS A 449 -7.65 -32.68 -9.28
CA LYS A 449 -8.25 -32.46 -7.96
C LYS A 449 -7.36 -32.98 -6.83
N ASP A 450 -6.76 -34.17 -7.00
CA ASP A 450 -5.87 -34.75 -6.00
C ASP A 450 -4.64 -33.87 -5.73
N ILE A 451 -4.06 -33.25 -6.77
CA ILE A 451 -2.91 -32.33 -6.63
C ILE A 451 -3.25 -31.24 -5.62
N PHE A 452 -4.40 -30.58 -5.78
CA PHE A 452 -4.82 -29.49 -4.90
C PHE A 452 -5.23 -29.98 -3.50
N MET A 453 -5.75 -31.20 -3.37
CA MET A 453 -6.10 -31.76 -2.07
C MET A 453 -4.91 -32.29 -1.27
N ILE A 454 -3.79 -32.63 -1.93
CA ILE A 454 -2.56 -33.11 -1.28
C ILE A 454 -1.67 -31.92 -0.79
N GLN A 455 -1.79 -30.75 -1.38
CA GLN A 455 -0.89 -29.61 -1.13
C GLN A 455 -1.27 -28.78 0.12
N GLU A 456 -1.67 -29.41 1.22
CA GLU A 456 -2.08 -28.74 2.47
C GLU A 456 -1.00 -27.84 3.09
N HIS A 457 0.28 -28.00 2.72
CA HIS A 457 1.37 -27.13 3.16
C HIS A 457 1.37 -25.75 2.46
N LEU A 458 0.74 -25.62 1.29
CA LEU A 458 0.63 -24.37 0.55
C LEU A 458 -0.65 -23.59 0.89
N PHE A 459 -1.77 -24.28 1.07
CA PHE A 459 -3.08 -23.70 1.37
C PHE A 459 -3.97 -24.70 2.11
N ASP A 460 -5.06 -24.22 2.67
CA ASP A 460 -6.09 -25.09 3.28
C ASP A 460 -6.94 -25.75 2.18
N LYS A 461 -7.31 -27.02 2.38
CA LYS A 461 -8.14 -27.77 1.42
C LYS A 461 -9.52 -27.18 1.16
N SER A 462 -10.04 -26.35 2.06
CA SER A 462 -11.29 -25.59 1.83
C SER A 462 -11.15 -24.50 0.77
N ALA A 463 -9.92 -24.08 0.44
CA ALA A 463 -9.70 -23.05 -0.56
C ALA A 463 -10.03 -23.48 -1.99
N PRO A 464 -9.58 -24.66 -2.50
CA PRO A 464 -10.04 -25.18 -3.79
C PRO A 464 -11.55 -25.41 -3.84
N GLU A 465 -12.14 -25.92 -2.76
CA GLU A 465 -13.59 -26.16 -2.68
C GLU A 465 -14.38 -24.84 -2.80
N LEU A 466 -13.98 -23.81 -2.05
CA LEU A 466 -14.58 -22.47 -2.16
C LEU A 466 -14.39 -21.88 -3.56
N THR A 467 -13.21 -22.05 -4.16
CA THR A 467 -12.92 -21.54 -5.50
C THR A 467 -13.85 -22.15 -6.54
N LEU A 468 -14.03 -23.47 -6.53
CA LEU A 468 -14.96 -24.18 -7.44
C LEU A 468 -16.41 -23.75 -7.23
N LYS A 469 -16.84 -23.63 -5.97
CA LYS A 469 -18.16 -23.10 -5.63
C LYS A 469 -18.39 -21.70 -6.18
N LEU A 470 -17.38 -20.82 -6.10
CA LEU A 470 -17.45 -19.47 -6.65
C LEU A 470 -17.49 -19.45 -8.18
N VAL A 471 -16.83 -20.40 -8.84
CA VAL A 471 -16.96 -20.58 -10.29
C VAL A 471 -18.40 -20.89 -10.65
N ASP A 472 -19.04 -21.84 -9.95
CA ASP A 472 -20.43 -22.22 -10.19
C ASP A 472 -21.42 -21.07 -9.92
N GLU A 473 -21.19 -20.29 -8.86
CA GLU A 473 -22.07 -19.18 -8.48
C GLU A 473 -21.96 -17.97 -9.41
N LEU A 474 -20.75 -17.61 -9.83
CA LEU A 474 -20.48 -16.34 -10.52
C LEU A 474 -20.31 -16.49 -12.03
N TYR A 475 -19.82 -17.63 -12.48
CA TYR A 475 -19.45 -17.89 -13.88
C TYR A 475 -19.88 -19.30 -14.30
N PRO A 476 -21.20 -19.63 -14.28
CA PRO A 476 -21.70 -20.98 -14.56
C PRO A 476 -21.33 -21.51 -15.93
N GLU A 477 -20.98 -20.64 -16.90
CA GLU A 477 -20.47 -21.05 -18.20
C GLU A 477 -19.14 -21.80 -18.15
N TYR A 478 -18.40 -21.73 -17.04
CA TYR A 478 -17.17 -22.49 -16.80
C TYR A 478 -17.37 -23.73 -15.91
N SER A 479 -18.53 -23.91 -15.26
CA SER A 479 -18.77 -25.01 -14.29
C SER A 479 -18.47 -26.39 -14.86
N LYS A 480 -19.00 -26.69 -16.05
CA LYS A 480 -18.72 -27.96 -16.72
C LYS A 480 -17.23 -28.16 -17.04
N ALA A 481 -16.56 -27.10 -17.50
CA ALA A 481 -15.13 -27.16 -17.76
C ALA A 481 -14.32 -27.34 -16.47
N ALA A 482 -14.75 -26.75 -15.36
CA ALA A 482 -14.13 -26.91 -14.04
C ALA A 482 -14.24 -28.37 -13.56
N GLU A 483 -15.43 -28.97 -13.61
CA GLU A 483 -15.65 -30.37 -13.25
C GLU A 483 -14.79 -31.32 -14.09
N GLU A 484 -14.84 -31.21 -15.42
CA GLU A 484 -14.08 -32.04 -16.36
C GLU A 484 -12.57 -31.86 -16.18
N TYR A 485 -12.09 -30.62 -16.00
CA TYR A 485 -10.68 -30.31 -15.79
C TYR A 485 -10.17 -30.92 -14.48
N MET A 486 -10.86 -30.71 -13.39
CA MET A 486 -10.46 -31.25 -12.07
C MET A 486 -10.43 -32.79 -12.03
N ALA A 487 -11.26 -33.44 -12.83
CA ALA A 487 -11.25 -34.90 -12.99
C ALA A 487 -10.21 -35.41 -14.02
N SER A 488 -9.60 -34.52 -14.78
CA SER A 488 -8.65 -34.89 -15.84
C SER A 488 -7.22 -35.09 -15.30
N LYS A 489 -6.32 -35.62 -16.16
CA LYS A 489 -4.89 -35.80 -15.84
C LYS A 489 -3.98 -34.73 -16.48
N LYS A 490 -4.49 -33.90 -17.39
CA LYS A 490 -3.69 -32.88 -18.08
C LYS A 490 -3.68 -31.58 -17.29
N TYR A 491 -2.62 -31.36 -16.51
CA TYR A 491 -2.46 -30.21 -15.65
C TYR A 491 -1.73 -29.05 -16.36
N TYR A 492 -2.35 -27.86 -16.34
CA TYR A 492 -1.76 -26.61 -16.79
C TYR A 492 -1.38 -25.74 -15.59
N ALA A 493 -0.14 -25.31 -15.49
CA ALA A 493 0.38 -24.58 -14.34
C ALA A 493 1.25 -23.38 -14.74
N TYR A 494 1.71 -22.65 -13.73
CA TYR A 494 2.74 -21.61 -13.76
C TYR A 494 2.35 -20.27 -14.36
N ASN A 495 1.09 -19.99 -14.66
CA ASN A 495 0.61 -18.68 -15.14
C ASN A 495 1.52 -18.02 -16.18
N CYS A 496 2.00 -18.80 -17.16
CA CYS A 496 2.91 -18.34 -18.21
C CYS A 496 2.24 -18.55 -19.57
N PHE A 497 1.84 -17.45 -20.21
CA PHE A 497 1.02 -17.51 -21.44
C PHE A 497 1.19 -16.26 -22.32
N VAL A 498 0.68 -16.34 -23.55
CA VAL A 498 0.37 -15.21 -24.41
C VAL A 498 -1.03 -15.40 -24.97
N MET A 499 -1.92 -14.44 -24.81
CA MET A 499 -3.32 -14.47 -25.24
C MET A 499 -3.64 -13.30 -26.17
N SER A 500 -4.58 -13.49 -27.11
CA SER A 500 -5.23 -12.40 -27.80
C SER A 500 -5.98 -11.50 -26.80
N LYS A 501 -6.17 -10.22 -27.14
CA LYS A 501 -6.86 -9.24 -26.29
C LYS A 501 -8.25 -9.74 -25.82
N GLU A 502 -9.00 -10.41 -26.71
CA GLU A 502 -10.30 -10.99 -26.38
C GLU A 502 -10.18 -12.03 -25.25
N LEU A 503 -9.28 -13.02 -25.43
CA LEU A 503 -9.10 -14.09 -24.46
C LEU A 503 -8.52 -13.57 -23.14
N PHE A 504 -7.56 -12.64 -23.20
CA PHE A 504 -6.98 -12.04 -22.00
C PHE A 504 -8.01 -11.29 -21.17
N ASN A 505 -8.83 -10.45 -21.82
CA ASN A 505 -9.91 -9.73 -21.11
C ASN A 505 -10.92 -10.70 -20.49
N ARG A 506 -11.31 -11.75 -21.22
CA ARG A 506 -12.23 -12.78 -20.71
C ARG A 506 -11.62 -13.53 -19.53
N PHE A 507 -10.34 -13.91 -19.62
CA PHE A 507 -9.63 -14.60 -18.56
C PHE A 507 -9.52 -13.73 -17.31
N CYS A 508 -9.05 -12.50 -17.43
CA CYS A 508 -8.92 -11.58 -16.29
C CYS A 508 -10.28 -11.27 -15.63
N THR A 509 -11.35 -11.12 -16.43
CA THR A 509 -12.69 -10.92 -15.89
C THR A 509 -13.13 -12.12 -15.03
N PHE A 510 -12.96 -13.32 -15.53
CA PHE A 510 -13.24 -14.57 -14.83
C PHE A 510 -12.37 -14.72 -13.58
N GLU A 511 -11.06 -14.68 -13.74
CA GLU A 511 -10.08 -14.93 -12.69
C GLU A 511 -10.21 -13.93 -11.53
N PHE A 512 -10.14 -12.64 -11.82
CA PHE A 512 -10.21 -11.62 -10.77
C PHE A 512 -11.62 -11.49 -10.17
N GLY A 513 -12.67 -11.79 -10.94
CA GLY A 513 -14.03 -11.84 -10.41
C GLY A 513 -14.17 -12.91 -9.33
N VAL A 514 -13.66 -14.13 -9.58
CA VAL A 514 -13.64 -15.22 -8.59
C VAL A 514 -12.71 -14.89 -7.42
N LEU A 515 -11.47 -14.44 -7.69
CA LEU A 515 -10.48 -14.19 -6.65
C LEU A 515 -10.86 -13.05 -5.70
N PHE A 516 -11.49 -11.99 -6.18
CA PHE A 516 -11.94 -10.91 -5.30
C PHE A 516 -13.11 -11.35 -4.40
N GLU A 517 -14.01 -12.17 -4.91
CA GLU A 517 -15.06 -12.74 -4.07
C GLU A 517 -14.52 -13.78 -3.10
N PHE A 518 -13.53 -14.58 -3.52
CA PHE A 518 -12.79 -15.48 -2.64
C PHE A 518 -12.16 -14.73 -1.47
N MET A 519 -11.50 -13.60 -1.71
CA MET A 519 -10.90 -12.75 -0.68
C MET A 519 -11.91 -12.22 0.35
N LYS A 520 -13.17 -12.07 -0.02
CA LYS A 520 -14.24 -11.64 0.90
C LYS A 520 -14.73 -12.79 1.79
N ARG A 521 -14.77 -14.02 1.25
CA ARG A 521 -15.36 -15.19 1.94
C ARG A 521 -14.32 -16.05 2.64
N PHE A 522 -13.05 -16.00 2.23
CA PHE A 522 -11.97 -16.80 2.81
C PHE A 522 -11.15 -15.95 3.79
N ASP A 523 -11.16 -16.32 5.06
CA ASP A 523 -10.46 -15.58 6.12
C ASP A 523 -8.95 -15.86 6.08
N LEU A 524 -8.22 -15.02 5.34
CA LEU A 524 -6.76 -15.07 5.23
C LEU A 524 -6.01 -14.60 6.48
N SER A 525 -6.69 -13.96 7.44
CA SER A 525 -6.05 -13.44 8.66
C SER A 525 -5.49 -14.55 9.57
N LYS A 526 -6.01 -15.76 9.42
CA LYS A 526 -5.60 -16.97 10.17
C LYS A 526 -4.27 -17.58 9.70
N TYR A 527 -3.76 -17.15 8.54
CA TYR A 527 -2.62 -17.80 7.89
C TYR A 527 -1.39 -16.90 7.86
N GLN A 528 -0.22 -17.53 7.88
CA GLN A 528 1.09 -16.87 7.78
C GLN A 528 1.95 -17.54 6.70
N GLY A 529 3.02 -16.88 6.29
CA GLY A 529 3.98 -17.40 5.31
C GLY A 529 3.36 -17.75 3.96
N THR A 530 3.63 -18.95 3.45
CA THR A 530 3.16 -19.40 2.13
C THR A 530 1.64 -19.47 2.02
N LYS A 531 0.93 -19.80 3.11
CA LYS A 531 -0.53 -19.89 3.10
C LYS A 531 -1.24 -18.54 2.92
N MET A 532 -0.58 -17.42 3.19
CA MET A 532 -1.13 -16.11 2.84
C MET A 532 -1.29 -15.92 1.32
N ARG A 533 -0.52 -16.67 0.51
CA ARG A 533 -0.55 -16.62 -0.95
C ARG A 533 -1.63 -17.53 -1.55
N THR A 534 -2.57 -18.03 -0.76
CA THR A 534 -3.67 -18.90 -1.22
C THR A 534 -4.39 -18.36 -2.46
N PRO A 535 -4.74 -17.06 -2.59
CA PRO A 535 -5.36 -16.54 -3.82
C PRO A 535 -4.48 -16.74 -5.07
N GLY A 536 -3.15 -16.57 -4.94
CA GLY A 536 -2.21 -16.84 -6.03
C GLY A 536 -2.19 -18.32 -6.46
N TYR A 537 -2.35 -19.27 -5.52
CA TYR A 537 -2.47 -20.69 -5.85
C TYR A 537 -3.84 -21.04 -6.46
N MET A 538 -4.91 -20.37 -6.02
CA MET A 538 -6.25 -20.56 -6.61
C MET A 538 -6.31 -20.02 -8.04
N SER A 539 -5.50 -19.01 -8.37
CA SER A 539 -5.32 -18.56 -9.75
C SER A 539 -4.84 -19.69 -10.68
N GLU A 540 -3.93 -20.58 -10.22
CA GLU A 540 -3.50 -21.71 -11.05
C GLU A 540 -4.67 -22.71 -11.33
N VAL A 541 -5.60 -22.86 -10.41
CA VAL A 541 -6.85 -23.63 -10.65
C VAL A 541 -7.69 -22.97 -11.73
N LEU A 542 -7.93 -21.66 -11.60
CA LEU A 542 -8.75 -20.88 -12.53
C LEU A 542 -8.11 -20.80 -13.93
N TYR A 543 -6.79 -20.65 -13.98
CA TYR A 543 -6.03 -20.68 -15.22
C TYR A 543 -6.23 -22.01 -15.96
N GLY A 544 -6.06 -23.13 -15.29
CA GLY A 544 -6.26 -24.44 -15.87
C GLY A 544 -7.69 -24.69 -16.35
N ILE A 545 -8.70 -24.29 -15.57
CA ILE A 545 -10.12 -24.33 -15.97
C ILE A 545 -10.34 -23.52 -17.25
N PHE A 546 -9.80 -22.30 -17.30
CA PHE A 546 -9.94 -21.42 -18.47
C PHE A 546 -9.27 -22.01 -19.71
N ILE A 547 -8.04 -22.54 -19.60
CA ILE A 547 -7.35 -23.19 -20.73
C ILE A 547 -8.17 -24.39 -21.22
N TYR A 548 -8.67 -25.22 -20.32
CA TYR A 548 -9.50 -26.36 -20.66
C TYR A 548 -10.77 -25.94 -21.37
N TRP A 549 -11.43 -24.88 -20.88
CA TRP A 549 -12.59 -24.29 -21.54
C TRP A 549 -12.26 -23.80 -22.96
N VAL A 550 -11.16 -23.06 -23.16
CA VAL A 550 -10.71 -22.57 -24.47
C VAL A 550 -10.51 -23.72 -25.45
N LEU A 551 -9.86 -24.81 -25.00
CA LEU A 551 -9.62 -26.00 -25.82
C LEU A 551 -10.93 -26.68 -26.27
N LYS A 552 -11.95 -26.70 -25.44
CA LYS A 552 -13.28 -27.26 -25.77
C LYS A 552 -14.07 -26.42 -26.79
N GLN A 553 -13.81 -25.11 -26.87
CA GLN A 553 -14.50 -24.20 -27.80
C GLN A 553 -14.17 -24.49 -29.27
N ARG A 554 -13.04 -25.15 -29.58
CA ARG A 554 -12.56 -25.52 -30.95
C ARG A 554 -12.44 -24.34 -31.95
N LYS A 555 -12.90 -23.14 -31.62
CA LYS A 555 -12.82 -21.92 -32.43
C LYS A 555 -11.50 -21.19 -32.27
N TYR A 556 -10.81 -21.39 -31.15
CA TYR A 556 -9.55 -20.72 -30.85
C TYR A 556 -8.36 -21.57 -31.31
N LYS A 557 -7.35 -20.92 -31.88
CA LYS A 557 -6.09 -21.54 -32.24
C LYS A 557 -5.15 -21.54 -31.04
N VAL A 558 -4.87 -22.71 -30.49
CA VAL A 558 -4.03 -22.89 -29.30
C VAL A 558 -2.71 -23.55 -29.70
N LYS A 559 -1.63 -23.10 -29.08
CA LYS A 559 -0.29 -23.69 -29.17
C LYS A 559 0.29 -23.90 -27.75
N GLU A 560 0.87 -25.07 -27.54
CA GLU A 560 1.68 -25.33 -26.35
C GLU A 560 3.16 -25.13 -26.68
N ASN A 561 3.84 -24.27 -25.92
CA ASN A 561 5.27 -24.07 -25.97
C ASN A 561 5.92 -24.68 -24.70
N GLN A 562 7.18 -25.10 -24.79
CA GLN A 562 7.92 -25.56 -23.64
C GLN A 562 8.19 -24.40 -22.68
N LEU A 563 8.06 -24.63 -21.37
CA LEU A 563 8.41 -23.68 -20.33
C LEU A 563 9.87 -23.85 -19.91
N VAL A 564 10.60 -22.76 -19.78
CA VAL A 564 11.99 -22.75 -19.29
C VAL A 564 12.01 -22.12 -17.90
N PHE A 565 12.61 -22.82 -16.95
CA PHE A 565 12.88 -22.35 -15.59
C PHE A 565 14.36 -22.07 -15.39
N PHE A 566 14.72 -20.82 -15.11
CA PHE A 566 16.08 -20.38 -14.83
C PHE A 566 16.38 -20.44 -13.34
N ARG A 567 17.43 -21.16 -12.92
CA ARG A 567 17.85 -21.27 -11.53
C ARG A 567 18.46 -19.97 -11.01
N GLU A 568 19.34 -19.37 -11.81
CA GLU A 568 20.00 -18.10 -11.50
C GLU A 568 19.55 -17.01 -12.46
N THR A 569 19.07 -15.90 -11.90
CA THR A 569 18.60 -14.72 -12.66
C THR A 569 19.14 -13.41 -12.09
N ASN A 570 20.06 -13.44 -11.12
CA ASN A 570 20.65 -12.22 -10.57
C ASN A 570 21.44 -11.47 -11.66
N ALA A 571 21.11 -10.18 -11.88
CA ALA A 571 21.66 -9.36 -12.97
C ALA A 571 23.19 -9.27 -12.93
N ALA A 572 23.80 -9.19 -11.77
CA ALA A 572 25.26 -9.11 -11.62
C ALA A 572 25.97 -10.41 -12.05
N LYS A 573 25.31 -11.58 -11.88
CA LYS A 573 25.86 -12.88 -12.23
C LYS A 573 25.57 -13.24 -13.70
N CYS A 574 24.41 -12.83 -14.20
CA CYS A 574 23.92 -13.23 -15.54
C CYS A 574 24.60 -12.49 -16.71
N LYS A 575 25.30 -11.37 -16.44
CA LYS A 575 26.02 -10.55 -17.45
C LYS A 575 25.20 -10.27 -18.72
N VAL A 576 23.91 -10.07 -18.58
CA VAL A 576 23.04 -9.69 -19.70
C VAL A 576 23.29 -8.21 -19.99
N THR A 577 23.61 -7.88 -21.26
CA THR A 577 23.84 -6.50 -21.67
C THR A 577 22.55 -5.69 -21.48
N PRO A 578 22.56 -4.58 -20.71
CA PRO A 578 21.37 -3.78 -20.53
C PRO A 578 20.86 -3.25 -21.88
N VAL A 579 19.55 -3.29 -22.09
CA VAL A 579 18.92 -2.62 -23.22
C VAL A 579 19.40 -1.18 -23.26
N LYS A 580 19.94 -0.73 -24.38
CA LYS A 580 20.14 0.70 -24.63
C LYS A 580 18.74 1.34 -24.74
N THR A 581 18.14 1.73 -23.63
CA THR A 581 17.05 2.69 -23.64
C THR A 581 17.56 3.94 -24.31
N ALA A 582 16.78 4.49 -25.23
CA ALA A 582 17.13 5.67 -26.02
C ALA A 582 17.75 6.73 -25.11
N ALA A 583 18.95 7.22 -25.50
CA ALA A 583 19.89 7.98 -24.75
C ALA A 583 19.23 9.11 -23.91
N THR A 584 19.22 8.94 -22.61
CA THR A 584 19.29 10.09 -21.69
C THR A 584 20.65 10.78 -21.90
N PRO A 585 20.71 12.10 -22.00
CA PRO A 585 21.95 12.81 -22.26
C PRO A 585 22.97 12.50 -21.15
N LYS A 586 24.15 12.04 -21.52
CA LYS A 586 25.26 11.75 -20.62
C LYS A 586 25.55 12.98 -19.77
N LYS A 587 25.31 12.89 -18.46
CA LYS A 587 25.91 13.85 -17.50
C LYS A 587 27.43 13.72 -17.58
N PRO A 588 28.17 14.81 -17.68
CA PRO A 588 29.63 14.78 -17.82
C PRO A 588 30.26 14.32 -16.50
N GLN A 589 30.85 13.14 -16.48
CA GLN A 589 31.55 12.54 -15.33
C GLN A 589 32.70 13.38 -14.75
N LYS A 590 33.15 14.44 -15.45
CA LYS A 590 34.25 15.32 -14.99
C LYS A 590 33.82 16.43 -14.03
N VAL A 591 32.56 16.83 -14.00
CA VAL A 591 32.10 17.98 -13.18
C VAL A 591 31.91 17.54 -11.71
N GLU A 592 31.47 16.34 -11.46
CA GLU A 592 31.24 15.83 -10.10
C GLU A 592 32.52 15.70 -9.27
N SER A 593 33.64 15.34 -9.89
CA SER A 593 34.93 15.24 -9.20
C SER A 593 35.54 16.61 -8.84
N VAL A 594 35.29 17.62 -9.66
CA VAL A 594 35.76 18.98 -9.44
C VAL A 594 34.90 19.66 -8.35
N LEU A 595 33.58 19.47 -8.37
CA LEU A 595 32.67 20.01 -7.35
C LEU A 595 32.97 19.42 -5.97
N LYS A 596 33.17 18.10 -5.86
CA LYS A 596 33.57 17.43 -4.62
C LYS A 596 34.93 17.95 -4.11
N LYS A 597 35.86 18.23 -5.00
CA LYS A 597 37.19 18.77 -4.64
C LYS A 597 37.10 20.23 -4.16
N ILE A 598 36.24 21.04 -4.76
CA ILE A 598 35.98 22.43 -4.34
C ILE A 598 35.24 22.46 -2.99
N LEU A 599 34.17 21.66 -2.82
CA LEU A 599 33.42 21.55 -1.56
C LEU A 599 34.29 21.06 -0.41
N ARG A 600 35.21 20.11 -0.68
CA ARG A 600 36.15 19.58 0.32
C ARG A 600 37.18 20.62 0.79
N ASN A 601 37.53 21.60 -0.06
CA ASN A 601 38.54 22.63 0.26
C ASN A 601 37.91 23.91 0.86
N THR A 602 36.64 24.17 0.60
CA THR A 602 35.99 25.46 0.93
C THR A 602 35.13 25.40 2.20
N PHE A 603 34.60 24.22 2.55
CA PHE A 603 33.68 24.09 3.69
C PHE A 603 34.16 23.08 4.74
N PRO A 604 34.62 23.53 5.93
CA PRO A 604 35.04 22.62 7.04
C PRO A 604 33.95 21.64 7.49
N ALA A 605 32.67 22.06 7.47
CA ALA A 605 31.53 21.23 7.84
C ALA A 605 31.34 20.03 6.90
N TYR A 606 31.64 20.16 5.61
CA TYR A 606 31.57 19.06 4.65
C TYR A 606 32.63 17.97 4.90
N ARG A 607 33.81 18.34 5.41
CA ARG A 607 34.85 17.37 5.86
C ARG A 607 34.43 16.59 7.09
N VAL A 608 33.64 17.21 7.98
CA VAL A 608 33.10 16.54 9.17
C VAL A 608 31.99 15.55 8.78
N ALA A 609 31.11 15.92 7.86
CA ALA A 609 30.05 15.05 7.35
C ALA A 609 30.63 13.81 6.65
N LEU A 610 31.61 13.97 5.78
CA LEU A 610 32.27 12.83 5.12
C LEU A 610 32.96 11.88 6.13
N ARG A 611 33.62 12.40 7.18
CA ARG A 611 34.23 11.58 8.22
C ARG A 611 33.18 10.83 9.06
N ASN A 612 32.00 11.41 9.23
CA ASN A 612 30.90 10.76 9.93
C ASN A 612 30.25 9.66 9.09
N GLU A 613 30.11 9.84 7.76
CA GLU A 613 29.68 8.77 6.85
C GLU A 613 30.66 7.60 6.82
N GLU A 614 31.97 7.85 6.74
CA GLU A 614 33.00 6.80 6.80
C GLU A 614 32.99 6.07 8.13
N ARG A 615 32.79 6.78 9.27
CA ARG A 615 32.65 6.18 10.60
C ARG A 615 31.37 5.36 10.74
N LEU A 616 30.24 5.83 10.20
CA LEU A 616 28.98 5.11 10.19
C LEU A 616 29.09 3.83 9.35
N GLY A 617 29.73 3.91 8.19
CA GLY A 617 30.00 2.75 7.33
C GLY A 617 30.88 1.69 8.03
N ALA A 618 31.92 2.13 8.76
CA ALA A 618 32.77 1.23 9.54
C ALA A 618 32.02 0.60 10.73
N LEU A 619 31.11 1.36 11.38
CA LEU A 619 30.29 0.85 12.47
C LEU A 619 29.28 -0.20 11.98
N VAL A 620 28.63 0.05 10.85
CA VAL A 620 27.71 -0.91 10.21
C VAL A 620 28.44 -2.19 9.81
N ALA A 621 29.65 -2.08 9.26
CA ALA A 621 30.49 -3.24 8.93
C ALA A 621 30.86 -4.05 10.19
N SER A 622 31.20 -3.37 11.29
CA SER A 622 31.51 -4.00 12.58
C SER A 622 30.29 -4.69 13.21
N VAL A 623 29.11 -4.09 13.12
CA VAL A 623 27.85 -4.71 13.60
C VAL A 623 27.51 -5.95 12.79
N ASN A 624 27.66 -5.89 11.45
CA ASN A 624 27.43 -7.06 10.60
C ASN A 624 28.42 -8.22 10.87
N ASP A 625 29.70 -7.91 11.17
CA ASP A 625 30.69 -8.91 11.56
C ASP A 625 30.37 -9.53 12.93
N LEU A 626 29.91 -8.73 13.89
CA LEU A 626 29.44 -9.21 15.20
C LEU A 626 28.19 -10.11 15.07
N GLN A 627 27.21 -9.73 14.22
CA GLN A 627 26.07 -10.57 13.93
C GLN A 627 26.46 -11.91 13.29
N LYS A 628 27.40 -11.90 12.35
CA LYS A 628 27.93 -13.11 11.73
C LYS A 628 28.59 -14.03 12.75
N LYS A 629 29.43 -13.48 13.63
CA LYS A 629 30.10 -14.23 14.72
C LYS A 629 29.09 -14.76 15.74
N SER A 630 28.04 -14.03 16.06
CA SER A 630 26.93 -14.48 16.93
C SER A 630 26.18 -15.66 16.32
N THR A 631 25.92 -15.63 15.01
CA THR A 631 25.27 -16.73 14.29
C THR A 631 26.18 -17.99 14.24
N GLU A 632 27.48 -17.81 14.01
CA GLU A 632 28.47 -18.91 14.05
C GLU A 632 28.61 -19.53 15.45
N HIS A 633 28.57 -18.71 16.51
CA HIS A 633 28.56 -19.20 17.90
C HIS A 633 27.27 -19.98 18.22
N SER A 634 26.12 -19.52 17.77
CA SER A 634 24.85 -20.21 17.97
C SER A 634 24.81 -21.57 17.27
N VAL A 635 25.39 -21.66 16.06
CA VAL A 635 25.52 -22.93 15.32
C VAL A 635 26.49 -23.87 16.00
N LEU A 636 27.59 -23.33 16.56
CA LEU A 636 28.58 -24.13 17.30
C LEU A 636 27.99 -24.68 18.61
N LEU A 637 27.25 -23.86 19.34
CA LEU A 637 26.53 -24.24 20.55
C LEU A 637 25.50 -25.35 20.28
N ALA A 638 24.72 -25.21 19.21
CA ALA A 638 23.75 -26.22 18.78
C ALA A 638 24.42 -27.56 18.40
N ARG A 639 25.61 -27.53 17.77
CA ARG A 639 26.41 -28.72 17.47
C ARG A 639 26.97 -29.36 18.74
N THR A 640 27.49 -28.56 19.68
CA THR A 640 28.00 -29.04 20.95
C THR A 640 26.93 -29.68 21.83
N VAL A 641 25.74 -29.04 21.89
CA VAL A 641 24.57 -29.61 22.60
C VAL A 641 24.14 -30.94 21.98
N LYS A 642 24.13 -31.05 20.65
CA LYS A 642 23.80 -32.29 19.95
C LYS A 642 24.80 -33.43 20.20
N VAL A 643 26.10 -33.11 20.31
CA VAL A 643 27.15 -34.06 20.65
C VAL A 643 27.04 -34.49 22.12
N CYS A 644 26.81 -33.56 23.05
CA CYS A 644 26.59 -33.86 24.46
C CYS A 644 25.35 -34.75 24.71
N GLN A 645 24.25 -34.50 23.95
CA GLN A 645 23.05 -35.34 24.03
C GLN A 645 23.23 -36.74 23.48
N SER A 646 24.11 -36.95 22.50
CA SER A 646 24.43 -38.28 21.92
C SER A 646 25.41 -39.12 22.76
N THR A 647 26.11 -38.50 23.70
CA THR A 647 27.13 -39.18 24.54
C THR A 647 26.71 -39.37 26.01
N ALA A 648 25.56 -38.84 26.41
CA ALA A 648 25.05 -38.97 27.79
C ALA A 648 24.37 -40.33 28.04
N PRO A 649 24.59 -40.95 29.25
CA PRO A 649 23.87 -42.18 29.62
C PRO A 649 22.37 -42.01 29.65
N LYS A 650 21.60 -43.05 29.32
CA LYS A 650 20.14 -43.05 29.21
C LYS A 650 19.38 -42.52 30.43
N SER A 651 19.97 -42.53 31.61
CA SER A 651 19.40 -41.96 32.85
C SER A 651 19.40 -40.43 32.92
N VAL A 652 20.22 -39.73 32.09
CA VAL A 652 20.32 -38.28 32.06
C VAL A 652 19.49 -37.68 30.92
N GLN A 653 19.13 -38.48 29.93
CA GLN A 653 18.30 -38.02 28.78
C GLN A 653 16.83 -37.70 29.15
N ALA A 654 16.33 -38.24 30.26
CA ALA A 654 14.96 -38.01 30.71
C ALA A 654 14.74 -36.70 31.47
N LEU A 655 15.80 -36.02 31.92
CA LEU A 655 15.71 -34.76 32.69
C LEU A 655 15.91 -33.49 31.86
N SER A 656 16.31 -33.60 30.59
CA SER A 656 16.58 -32.44 29.72
C SER A 656 15.36 -31.96 28.91
N LEU A 657 14.19 -32.59 29.07
CA LEU A 657 12.95 -32.25 28.30
C LEU A 657 12.00 -31.29 29.03
N ILE A 658 12.38 -30.77 30.22
CA ILE A 658 11.45 -29.97 31.04
C ILE A 658 11.76 -28.47 31.11
N HIS A 659 12.86 -27.98 30.60
CA HIS A 659 13.14 -26.53 30.65
C HIS A 659 13.84 -26.03 29.40
N ILE A 660 13.09 -25.70 28.35
CA ILE A 660 13.37 -24.57 27.43
C ILE A 660 12.03 -24.21 26.74
N SER A 661 11.23 -23.42 27.41
CA SER A 661 10.23 -22.54 26.82
C SER A 661 10.46 -21.15 27.39
N GLU A 662 10.82 -20.24 26.51
CA GLU A 662 10.91 -18.78 26.64
C GLU A 662 12.34 -18.19 26.74
N PRO A 663 12.55 -16.95 26.22
CA PRO A 663 11.53 -16.01 25.69
C PRO A 663 11.49 -15.84 24.17
#